data_ee41ff762bff11804c8198a38ebc6935
#
_entry.id   ee41ff762bff11804c8198a38ebc6935
#
_cell.length_a   1.000
_cell.length_b   1.000
_cell.length_c   1.000
_cell.angle_alpha   90.00
_cell.angle_beta   90.00
_cell.angle_gamma   90.00
#
_symmetry.space_group_name_H-M   'P 1'
#
loop_
_entity.id
_entity.type
_entity.pdbx_description
1 polymer ?
#
loop_
_entity_poly.entity_id
_entity_poly.type
_entity_poly.pdbx_seq_one_letter_code
_entity_poly.pdbx_strand_id
1 'polypeptide(L)'
;MGQSCVRWFRELLPDGRWSTGGAVALIVVVLALAIGVLAEGAAFDLAGPPVEVRVRRGEVILPISEVPNLQPGDRLWVHPDLPESQSAHYIMIVAFLRGVTNPPPDNWFTKVETWNKQAHDEGVWVTVPDEAQEALVFLAPETGGGFSTLRAAVRGKPGAFVRAAQDLHQASLDRARLEKYLAAVREPSNGGTDQLHERTVLLARSLNIKLEQECFDKPTAQQVPCLTQNTDQLVLDDAHSQTMLSTLTSGAQVDLVAQVGYTPVARSGYYSPYIGAVVDMARILGTTHTAQYQYIPALPLPRQNALNLRLNNPPSFRNPKSVLVVGLPPVAAAVLPALRAADAKAVYCIGNPDLVLPVEGAPLVFATELGHDFEVHLESKAGASLNLPITADAERGGFVVNTRGMRLADLQDEFTASVRGVWGFQKFDGPRFHMRSPRAAKWVIASKDASALIVGRQDTLHLQSSDACCVSGVSVKSQEGNELPASWKRTKVDELEVHVQLQDEPAGWVSLAVEKFGLHEADSIPLHTYAEAGRLDRFSVHAGDSEGVLRGTRLDEVTSLDLNGIRFVALNVARANQLDELRMAMEKPADSGLQAGTVGSASVTLKDGRGLPVAAEVRAPRPKVLLMSKSVQLDPDAPISMVRLGNPDEQPQDAQLHFSMKAQEPETFPPAEKIEVATADDSFRVLLSIADGNLTLQDARTILGVLDPLRHLGPSAFGALKFRAVSADGTEGDWQPLANLVRVPVLKEVRCVNLPQKQCVLVGEKLFLLDSVSMDADFSSSVTVPDGFMGASLPIPVPKGKELYVRLRDDPSMVDTVVLPVVTAQPPTSATAR
;
A
#
# COMPACT_ATOMS: atom_id res chain seq x y z
N MET A 1 20.83 36.69 -6.83
CA MET A 1 21.68 36.12 -5.75
C MET A 1 23.15 36.55 -5.78
N GLY A 2 23.53 37.49 -6.59
CA GLY A 2 24.93 37.95 -6.77
C GLY A 2 25.42 39.15 -5.92
N GLN A 3 24.55 39.80 -5.20
CA GLN A 3 24.99 41.04 -4.44
C GLN A 3 25.11 40.87 -2.93
N SER A 4 24.58 39.77 -2.35
CA SER A 4 24.71 39.53 -0.89
C SER A 4 25.99 38.82 -0.48
N CYS A 5 26.69 38.11 -1.34
CA CYS A 5 27.96 37.44 -1.02
C CYS A 5 29.15 38.37 -0.93
N VAL A 6 29.12 39.52 -1.64
CA VAL A 6 30.27 40.47 -1.66
C VAL A 6 30.34 41.32 -0.38
N ARG A 7 29.23 41.50 0.33
CA ARG A 7 29.18 42.28 1.58
C ARG A 7 29.66 41.50 2.81
N TRP A 8 29.50 40.17 2.81
CA TRP A 8 29.97 39.30 3.93
C TRP A 8 31.49 39.09 3.95
N PHE A 9 32.14 39.18 2.79
CA PHE A 9 33.63 39.06 2.67
C PHE A 9 34.40 40.29 3.09
N ARG A 10 33.74 41.44 3.30
CA ARG A 10 34.41 42.71 3.65
C ARG A 10 34.57 42.93 5.16
N GLU A 11 33.88 42.14 5.98
CA GLU A 11 33.94 42.23 7.45
C GLU A 11 34.87 41.22 8.13
N LEU A 12 35.49 40.31 7.38
CA LEU A 12 36.31 39.20 7.93
C LEU A 12 37.82 39.32 7.66
N LEU A 13 38.33 40.47 7.20
CA LEU A 13 39.76 40.67 6.98
C LEU A 13 40.35 41.73 7.96
N PRO A 14 41.10 41.30 8.97
CA PRO A 14 41.98 42.22 9.68
C PRO A 14 43.23 42.54 8.84
N ASP A 15 43.68 43.79 8.88
CA ASP A 15 44.85 44.32 8.18
C ASP A 15 46.11 43.48 8.43
N GLY A 16 46.53 42.71 7.42
CA GLY A 16 47.77 41.95 7.47
C GLY A 16 48.27 41.59 6.08
N ARG A 17 49.44 42.10 5.69
CA ARG A 17 50.14 41.88 4.40
C ARG A 17 50.19 40.40 4.04
N TRP A 18 49.42 39.99 3.07
CA TRP A 18 49.55 38.67 2.43
C TRP A 18 50.41 38.80 1.16
N SER A 19 51.42 37.93 1.01
CA SER A 19 52.22 37.86 -0.21
C SER A 19 51.33 37.34 -1.38
N THR A 20 51.56 37.88 -2.57
CA THR A 20 50.80 37.54 -3.79
C THR A 20 50.71 36.04 -4.11
N GLY A 21 51.59 35.23 -3.55
CA GLY A 21 51.57 33.75 -3.70
C GLY A 21 50.49 33.06 -2.89
N GLY A 22 50.10 33.59 -1.70
CA GLY A 22 49.07 32.97 -0.86
C GLY A 22 47.63 33.15 -1.41
N ALA A 23 47.36 34.32 -2.01
CA ALA A 23 46.09 34.63 -2.61
C ALA A 23 45.82 33.80 -3.88
N VAL A 24 46.84 33.58 -4.69
CA VAL A 24 46.73 32.71 -5.89
C VAL A 24 46.55 31.24 -5.51
N ALA A 25 47.23 30.74 -4.48
CA ALA A 25 47.06 29.39 -3.97
C ALA A 25 45.64 29.16 -3.43
N LEU A 26 45.05 30.14 -2.70
CA LEU A 26 43.68 30.04 -2.19
C LEU A 26 42.62 30.08 -3.31
N ILE A 27 42.82 30.91 -4.33
CA ILE A 27 41.95 30.98 -5.50
C ILE A 27 42.01 29.68 -6.31
N VAL A 28 43.21 29.08 -6.46
CA VAL A 28 43.36 27.79 -7.16
C VAL A 28 42.69 26.63 -6.37
N VAL A 29 42.80 26.62 -5.05
CA VAL A 29 42.14 25.64 -4.19
C VAL A 29 40.61 25.81 -4.21
N VAL A 30 40.10 27.05 -4.16
CA VAL A 30 38.65 27.35 -4.27
C VAL A 30 38.11 27.02 -5.66
N LEU A 31 38.90 27.31 -6.73
CA LEU A 31 38.53 26.90 -8.08
C LEU A 31 38.57 25.36 -8.25
N ALA A 32 39.59 24.69 -7.68
CA ALA A 32 39.66 23.20 -7.73
C ALA A 32 38.54 22.54 -6.93
N LEU A 33 38.13 23.12 -5.77
CA LEU A 33 36.96 22.68 -5.01
C LEU A 33 35.63 22.99 -5.74
N ALA A 34 35.55 24.12 -6.44
CA ALA A 34 34.37 24.48 -7.24
C ALA A 34 34.22 23.61 -8.50
N ILE A 35 35.32 23.16 -9.10
CA ILE A 35 35.32 22.23 -10.23
C ILE A 35 34.95 20.79 -9.77
N GLY A 36 35.29 20.41 -8.55
CA GLY A 36 34.91 19.11 -7.96
C GLY A 36 33.45 18.99 -7.61
N VAL A 37 32.68 20.08 -7.50
CA VAL A 37 31.25 20.08 -7.14
C VAL A 37 30.34 20.12 -8.40
N LEU A 38 30.89 20.29 -9.61
CA LEU A 38 30.11 20.44 -10.85
C LEU A 38 30.05 19.16 -11.72
N ALA A 39 30.43 18.00 -11.22
CA ALA A 39 30.47 16.76 -12.00
C ALA A 39 29.69 15.58 -11.38
N GLU A 40 28.66 15.84 -10.62
CA GLU A 40 27.60 14.83 -10.42
C GLU A 40 26.48 15.06 -11.44
N GLY A 41 26.76 14.66 -12.69
CA GLY A 41 25.73 14.53 -13.71
C GLY A 41 24.71 13.49 -13.24
N ALA A 42 23.43 13.82 -13.29
CA ALA A 42 22.36 12.91 -12.98
C ALA A 42 22.55 11.59 -13.78
N ALA A 43 22.47 10.46 -13.09
CA ALA A 43 22.73 9.16 -13.70
C ALA A 43 21.79 8.93 -14.89
N PHE A 44 22.36 8.59 -16.05
CA PHE A 44 21.62 8.28 -17.29
C PHE A 44 20.80 9.42 -17.93
N ASP A 45 21.31 10.64 -17.95
CA ASP A 45 20.66 11.77 -18.64
C ASP A 45 21.16 12.01 -20.08
N LEU A 46 22.30 11.44 -20.47
CA LEU A 46 22.86 11.62 -21.80
C LEU A 46 22.11 10.74 -22.81
N ALA A 47 21.69 11.32 -23.95
CA ALA A 47 21.11 10.56 -25.03
C ALA A 47 22.18 9.73 -25.75
N GLY A 48 21.90 8.43 -25.90
CA GLY A 48 22.70 7.51 -26.73
C GLY A 48 22.08 7.35 -28.13
N PRO A 49 22.70 6.55 -28.98
CA PRO A 49 22.18 6.26 -30.32
C PRO A 49 20.88 5.44 -30.23
N PRO A 50 19.85 5.74 -31.03
CA PRO A 50 18.62 4.95 -31.08
C PRO A 50 18.87 3.61 -31.80
N VAL A 51 18.17 2.57 -31.31
CA VAL A 51 18.17 1.23 -31.93
C VAL A 51 16.73 0.76 -32.04
N GLU A 52 16.29 0.46 -33.25
CA GLU A 52 14.96 -0.12 -33.44
C GLU A 52 15.04 -1.65 -33.28
N VAL A 53 14.14 -2.19 -32.43
CA VAL A 53 14.07 -3.63 -32.19
C VAL A 53 12.60 -4.06 -32.22
N ARG A 54 12.31 -5.08 -33.05
CA ARG A 54 11.01 -5.75 -33.10
C ARG A 54 11.18 -7.24 -32.85
N VAL A 55 10.19 -7.85 -32.25
CA VAL A 55 10.19 -9.29 -31.96
C VAL A 55 9.07 -9.95 -32.74
N ARG A 56 9.40 -11.00 -33.46
CA ARG A 56 8.43 -11.85 -34.16
C ARG A 56 8.29 -13.18 -33.43
N ARG A 57 7.08 -13.52 -33.04
CA ARG A 57 6.67 -14.80 -32.45
C ARG A 57 5.53 -15.38 -33.27
N GLY A 58 5.78 -16.45 -34.01
CA GLY A 58 4.85 -16.98 -35.01
C GLY A 58 4.57 -15.97 -36.10
N GLU A 59 3.31 -15.58 -36.29
CA GLU A 59 2.88 -14.59 -37.29
C GLU A 59 2.79 -13.16 -36.71
N VAL A 60 2.91 -12.99 -35.38
CA VAL A 60 2.76 -11.69 -34.73
C VAL A 60 4.12 -11.01 -34.61
N ILE A 61 4.16 -9.71 -34.94
CA ILE A 61 5.35 -8.86 -34.77
C ILE A 61 4.98 -7.72 -33.82
N LEU A 62 5.73 -7.59 -32.74
CA LEU A 62 5.55 -6.51 -31.75
C LEU A 62 6.85 -5.67 -31.66
N PRO A 63 6.74 -4.36 -31.38
CA PRO A 63 7.87 -3.56 -31.00
C PRO A 63 8.40 -4.05 -29.63
N ILE A 64 9.69 -3.85 -29.37
CA ILE A 64 10.31 -4.30 -28.12
C ILE A 64 9.70 -3.64 -26.87
N SER A 65 9.09 -2.46 -27.02
CA SER A 65 8.39 -1.77 -25.93
C SER A 65 7.17 -2.53 -25.40
N GLU A 66 6.61 -3.41 -26.22
CA GLU A 66 5.47 -4.25 -25.87
C GLU A 66 5.87 -5.68 -25.44
N VAL A 67 7.16 -6.01 -25.41
CA VAL A 67 7.65 -7.38 -25.16
C VAL A 67 8.25 -7.50 -23.77
N PRO A 68 7.57 -8.13 -22.81
CA PRO A 68 8.07 -8.30 -21.44
C PRO A 68 9.17 -9.36 -21.33
N ASN A 69 9.17 -10.35 -22.20
CA ASN A 69 10.13 -11.46 -22.23
C ASN A 69 10.28 -12.03 -23.64
N LEU A 70 11.47 -12.49 -23.92
CA LEU A 70 11.77 -13.29 -25.11
C LEU A 70 11.52 -14.77 -24.82
N GLN A 71 11.35 -15.56 -25.90
CA GLN A 71 11.27 -17.02 -25.82
C GLN A 71 12.21 -17.65 -26.84
N PRO A 72 12.69 -18.85 -26.60
CA PRO A 72 13.42 -19.63 -27.62
C PRO A 72 12.63 -19.71 -28.92
N GLY A 73 13.32 -19.49 -30.05
CA GLY A 73 12.72 -19.47 -31.39
C GLY A 73 12.14 -18.12 -31.80
N ASP A 74 12.01 -17.13 -30.92
CA ASP A 74 11.66 -15.76 -31.31
C ASP A 74 12.66 -15.21 -32.32
N ARG A 75 12.19 -14.39 -33.26
CA ARG A 75 13.06 -13.70 -34.18
C ARG A 75 13.09 -12.20 -33.87
N LEU A 76 14.28 -11.71 -33.50
CA LEU A 76 14.53 -10.30 -33.25
C LEU A 76 14.94 -9.64 -34.59
N TRP A 77 14.19 -8.65 -35.00
CA TRP A 77 14.62 -7.72 -36.04
C TRP A 77 15.29 -6.52 -35.39
N VAL A 78 16.54 -6.28 -35.70
CA VAL A 78 17.34 -5.21 -35.13
C VAL A 78 17.79 -4.29 -36.23
N HIS A 79 17.47 -3.01 -36.09
CA HIS A 79 17.75 -1.99 -37.07
C HIS A 79 18.47 -0.79 -36.41
N PRO A 80 19.69 -0.46 -36.84
CA PRO A 80 20.38 0.73 -36.38
C PRO A 80 19.80 1.96 -37.10
N ASP A 81 19.07 2.79 -36.37
CA ASP A 81 18.54 4.08 -36.84
C ASP A 81 19.60 5.18 -36.61
N LEU A 82 20.70 5.10 -37.31
CA LEU A 82 21.80 6.05 -37.20
C LEU A 82 21.79 6.99 -38.42
N PRO A 83 21.86 8.33 -38.21
CA PRO A 83 21.90 9.29 -39.32
C PRO A 83 23.10 9.05 -40.25
N GLU A 84 22.91 9.07 -41.57
CA GLU A 84 23.99 8.94 -42.55
C GLU A 84 25.12 9.96 -42.37
N SER A 85 24.84 11.12 -41.79
CA SER A 85 25.81 12.17 -41.47
C SER A 85 26.70 11.86 -40.24
N GLN A 86 26.49 10.73 -39.56
CA GLN A 86 27.29 10.37 -38.39
C GLN A 86 28.71 9.95 -38.82
N SER A 87 29.70 10.67 -38.34
CA SER A 87 31.11 10.40 -38.63
C SER A 87 31.69 9.16 -37.89
N ALA A 88 30.94 8.59 -36.95
CA ALA A 88 31.32 7.44 -36.15
C ALA A 88 30.52 6.21 -36.54
N HIS A 89 31.21 5.22 -37.11
CA HIS A 89 30.63 3.90 -37.40
C HIS A 89 30.62 3.03 -36.14
N TYR A 90 29.50 2.34 -35.92
CA TYR A 90 29.34 1.38 -34.83
C TYR A 90 29.24 -0.05 -35.39
N ILE A 91 29.89 -0.97 -34.72
CA ILE A 91 29.62 -2.41 -34.83
C ILE A 91 28.54 -2.70 -33.80
N MET A 92 27.39 -3.16 -34.22
CA MET A 92 26.37 -3.68 -33.36
C MET A 92 26.50 -5.20 -33.26
N ILE A 93 26.38 -5.72 -32.02
CA ILE A 93 26.50 -7.16 -31.78
C ILE A 93 25.32 -7.57 -30.92
N VAL A 94 24.51 -8.47 -31.47
CA VAL A 94 23.47 -9.16 -30.71
C VAL A 94 24.07 -10.42 -30.10
N ALA A 95 24.00 -10.57 -28.81
CA ALA A 95 24.55 -11.70 -28.08
C ALA A 95 23.53 -12.34 -27.15
N PHE A 96 23.44 -13.65 -27.15
CA PHE A 96 22.66 -14.42 -26.19
C PHE A 96 23.57 -15.08 -25.16
N LEU A 97 23.08 -15.20 -23.92
CA LEU A 97 23.80 -15.79 -22.80
C LEU A 97 23.01 -16.93 -22.18
N ARG A 98 23.71 -17.95 -21.68
CA ARG A 98 23.09 -19.13 -21.05
C ARG A 98 23.54 -19.33 -19.61
N GLY A 99 23.31 -18.34 -18.78
CA GLY A 99 23.61 -18.40 -17.34
C GLY A 99 25.01 -17.89 -16.96
N VAL A 100 25.24 -17.91 -15.67
CA VAL A 100 26.36 -17.21 -15.01
C VAL A 100 27.70 -17.91 -15.23
N THR A 101 27.71 -19.24 -15.34
CA THR A 101 28.92 -20.06 -15.37
C THR A 101 29.23 -20.67 -16.76
N ASN A 102 28.23 -20.71 -17.64
CA ASN A 102 28.35 -21.37 -18.94
C ASN A 102 28.68 -20.37 -20.05
N PRO A 103 29.86 -20.42 -20.68
CA PRO A 103 30.17 -19.53 -21.78
C PRO A 103 29.20 -19.77 -22.96
N PRO A 104 28.68 -18.71 -23.59
CA PRO A 104 27.80 -18.85 -24.74
C PRO A 104 28.57 -19.42 -25.95
N PRO A 105 27.92 -20.22 -26.81
CA PRO A 105 28.51 -20.70 -28.07
C PRO A 105 28.88 -19.54 -29.00
N ASP A 106 29.82 -19.76 -29.91
CA ASP A 106 30.31 -18.73 -30.84
C ASP A 106 29.23 -18.22 -31.79
N ASN A 107 28.32 -19.09 -32.23
CA ASN A 107 27.23 -18.78 -33.13
C ASN A 107 26.07 -17.98 -32.46
N TRP A 108 26.15 -17.72 -31.15
CA TRP A 108 25.19 -16.89 -30.42
C TRP A 108 25.52 -15.39 -30.46
N PHE A 109 26.57 -15.03 -31.19
CA PHE A 109 26.99 -13.66 -31.42
C PHE A 109 26.75 -13.28 -32.87
N THR A 110 25.81 -12.39 -33.13
CA THR A 110 25.58 -11.87 -34.48
C THR A 110 26.16 -10.47 -34.61
N LYS A 111 27.11 -10.30 -35.51
CA LYS A 111 27.74 -9.02 -35.85
C LYS A 111 26.92 -8.30 -36.91
N VAL A 112 26.61 -7.05 -36.70
CA VAL A 112 25.94 -6.17 -37.64
C VAL A 112 26.79 -4.91 -37.82
N GLU A 113 27.22 -4.67 -39.03
CA GLU A 113 27.94 -3.45 -39.41
C GLU A 113 26.95 -2.37 -39.79
N THR A 114 26.83 -1.32 -38.93
CA THR A 114 25.77 -0.30 -39.10
C THR A 114 25.91 0.53 -40.35
N TRP A 115 27.09 0.54 -40.97
CA TRP A 115 27.38 1.19 -42.25
C TRP A 115 27.14 0.28 -43.49
N ASN A 116 26.81 -0.99 -43.26
CA ASN A 116 26.45 -1.88 -44.37
C ASN A 116 25.06 -1.47 -44.89
N LYS A 117 24.99 -1.15 -46.17
CA LYS A 117 23.77 -0.62 -46.81
C LYS A 117 22.57 -1.56 -46.61
N GLN A 118 22.76 -2.85 -46.71
CA GLN A 118 21.69 -3.82 -46.52
C GLN A 118 21.22 -3.86 -45.05
N ALA A 119 22.13 -3.84 -44.08
CA ALA A 119 21.80 -3.82 -42.65
C ALA A 119 21.13 -2.51 -42.24
N HIS A 120 21.52 -1.39 -42.90
CA HIS A 120 20.92 -0.08 -42.68
C HIS A 120 19.53 0.02 -43.28
N ASP A 121 19.31 -0.48 -44.53
CA ASP A 121 18.04 -0.32 -45.23
C ASP A 121 16.99 -1.37 -44.80
N GLU A 122 17.41 -2.62 -44.51
CA GLU A 122 16.51 -3.77 -44.28
C GLU A 122 16.52 -4.27 -42.79
N GLY A 123 17.49 -3.86 -41.98
CA GLY A 123 17.71 -4.43 -40.64
C GLY A 123 18.25 -5.86 -40.70
N VAL A 124 18.43 -6.46 -39.54
CA VAL A 124 18.96 -7.83 -39.42
C VAL A 124 18.07 -8.68 -38.52
N TRP A 125 17.70 -9.87 -38.99
CA TRP A 125 16.95 -10.86 -38.22
C TRP A 125 17.90 -11.79 -37.47
N VAL A 126 17.67 -11.94 -36.15
CA VAL A 126 18.41 -12.86 -35.27
C VAL A 126 17.44 -13.75 -34.52
N THR A 127 17.70 -15.06 -34.50
CA THR A 127 16.83 -16.01 -33.79
C THR A 127 17.33 -16.26 -32.38
N VAL A 128 16.45 -16.25 -31.39
CA VAL A 128 16.75 -16.57 -30.01
C VAL A 128 17.04 -18.08 -29.86
N PRO A 129 18.21 -18.46 -29.36
CA PRO A 129 18.58 -19.88 -29.21
C PRO A 129 17.79 -20.57 -28.09
N ASP A 130 17.62 -21.90 -28.17
CA ASP A 130 16.81 -22.71 -27.24
C ASP A 130 17.27 -22.65 -25.77
N GLU A 131 18.58 -22.53 -25.52
CA GLU A 131 19.15 -22.50 -24.16
C GLU A 131 19.45 -21.07 -23.66
N ALA A 132 19.06 -20.03 -24.41
CA ALA A 132 19.33 -18.66 -24.03
C ALA A 132 18.49 -18.28 -22.80
N GLN A 133 19.08 -17.51 -21.91
CA GLN A 133 18.44 -16.95 -20.71
C GLN A 133 18.42 -15.41 -20.73
N GLU A 134 19.46 -14.82 -21.34
CA GLU A 134 19.56 -13.36 -21.45
C GLU A 134 19.93 -12.97 -22.88
N ALA A 135 19.56 -11.76 -23.26
CA ALA A 135 19.90 -11.14 -24.52
C ALA A 135 20.50 -9.74 -24.31
N LEU A 136 21.56 -9.45 -25.03
CA LEU A 136 22.27 -8.17 -24.97
C LEU A 136 22.54 -7.63 -26.38
N VAL A 137 22.55 -6.31 -26.46
CA VAL A 137 23.09 -5.60 -27.64
C VAL A 137 24.32 -4.81 -27.21
N PHE A 138 25.41 -4.99 -27.94
CA PHE A 138 26.62 -4.19 -27.78
C PHE A 138 26.73 -3.21 -28.93
N LEU A 139 27.07 -1.96 -28.68
CA LEU A 139 27.42 -0.96 -29.66
C LEU A 139 28.88 -0.57 -29.42
N ALA A 140 29.76 -1.00 -30.33
CA ALA A 140 31.19 -0.76 -30.25
C ALA A 140 31.66 0.12 -31.43
N PRO A 141 32.54 1.11 -31.22
CA PRO A 141 33.12 1.88 -32.31
C PRO A 141 33.94 1.01 -33.26
N GLU A 142 33.79 1.22 -34.57
CA GLU A 142 34.51 0.43 -35.63
C GLU A 142 36.03 0.49 -35.51
N THR A 143 36.61 1.60 -35.10
CA THR A 143 38.03 1.86 -35.18
C THR A 143 38.85 0.94 -34.27
N GLY A 144 39.34 -0.22 -34.82
CA GLY A 144 40.47 -0.99 -34.34
C GLY A 144 40.29 -1.92 -33.15
N GLY A 145 39.10 -2.45 -32.93
CA GLY A 145 38.86 -3.54 -31.98
C GLY A 145 38.14 -4.69 -32.67
N GLY A 146 38.71 -5.90 -32.63
CA GLY A 146 38.09 -7.03 -33.31
C GLY A 146 36.81 -7.52 -32.58
N PHE A 147 35.76 -7.88 -33.31
CA PHE A 147 34.63 -8.65 -32.86
C PHE A 147 35.03 -9.85 -31.96
N SER A 148 36.18 -10.50 -32.33
CA SER A 148 36.76 -11.60 -31.57
C SER A 148 37.13 -11.23 -30.13
N THR A 149 37.67 -10.03 -29.90
CA THR A 149 38.06 -9.56 -28.57
C THR A 149 36.84 -9.35 -27.67
N LEU A 150 35.78 -8.74 -28.21
CA LEU A 150 34.53 -8.55 -27.47
C LEU A 150 33.88 -9.90 -27.17
N ARG A 151 33.76 -10.79 -28.15
CA ARG A 151 33.22 -12.13 -27.95
C ARG A 151 34.02 -12.92 -26.91
N ALA A 152 35.36 -12.85 -26.94
CA ALA A 152 36.21 -13.50 -25.94
C ALA A 152 36.01 -12.94 -24.53
N ALA A 153 35.82 -11.62 -24.37
CA ALA A 153 35.55 -11.01 -23.09
C ALA A 153 34.21 -11.47 -22.50
N VAL A 154 33.14 -11.51 -23.33
CA VAL A 154 31.81 -11.98 -22.88
C VAL A 154 31.87 -13.48 -22.51
N ARG A 155 32.53 -14.31 -23.31
CA ARG A 155 32.70 -15.74 -23.04
C ARG A 155 33.60 -16.02 -21.82
N GLY A 156 34.59 -15.15 -21.57
CA GLY A 156 35.48 -15.27 -20.42
C GLY A 156 34.82 -14.91 -19.07
N LYS A 157 33.81 -14.03 -19.07
CA LYS A 157 33.11 -13.58 -17.86
C LYS A 157 31.60 -13.51 -18.07
N PRO A 158 30.91 -14.61 -18.47
CA PRO A 158 29.50 -14.58 -18.83
C PRO A 158 28.61 -14.09 -17.67
N GLY A 159 28.95 -14.45 -16.44
CA GLY A 159 28.18 -14.04 -15.25
C GLY A 159 28.13 -12.55 -15.01
N ALA A 160 29.16 -11.79 -15.38
CA ALA A 160 29.11 -10.32 -15.27
C ALA A 160 28.11 -9.72 -16.26
N PHE A 161 28.07 -10.23 -17.48
CA PHE A 161 27.17 -9.74 -18.52
C PHE A 161 25.72 -10.20 -18.31
N VAL A 162 25.50 -11.42 -17.76
CA VAL A 162 24.17 -11.89 -17.35
C VAL A 162 23.58 -10.95 -16.29
N ARG A 163 24.33 -10.65 -15.23
CA ARG A 163 23.88 -9.70 -14.19
C ARG A 163 23.64 -8.32 -14.78
N ALA A 164 24.55 -7.82 -15.61
CA ALA A 164 24.38 -6.52 -16.25
C ALA A 164 23.12 -6.45 -17.12
N ALA A 165 22.76 -7.54 -17.83
CA ALA A 165 21.52 -7.61 -18.60
C ALA A 165 20.29 -7.50 -17.70
N GLN A 166 20.23 -8.29 -16.62
CA GLN A 166 19.15 -8.32 -15.66
C GLN A 166 18.97 -6.96 -14.99
N ASP A 167 20.06 -6.40 -14.48
CA ASP A 167 20.04 -5.11 -13.78
C ASP A 167 19.66 -3.96 -14.73
N LEU A 168 20.12 -3.95 -15.98
CA LEU A 168 19.76 -2.97 -16.99
C LEU A 168 18.27 -3.05 -17.36
N HIS A 169 17.76 -4.26 -17.52
CA HIS A 169 16.35 -4.45 -17.81
C HIS A 169 15.47 -3.98 -16.65
N GLN A 170 15.78 -4.41 -15.42
CA GLN A 170 15.04 -3.99 -14.23
C GLN A 170 15.11 -2.47 -14.02
N ALA A 171 16.29 -1.87 -14.13
CA ALA A 171 16.48 -0.43 -14.01
C ALA A 171 15.68 0.36 -15.09
N SER A 172 15.53 -0.21 -16.29
CA SER A 172 14.67 0.37 -17.34
C SER A 172 13.21 0.42 -16.91
N LEU A 173 12.68 -0.68 -16.35
CA LEU A 173 11.30 -0.76 -15.85
C LEU A 173 11.06 0.20 -14.67
N ASP A 174 12.00 0.27 -13.74
CA ASP A 174 11.92 1.17 -12.58
C ASP A 174 12.01 2.64 -13.01
N ARG A 175 12.87 2.95 -13.98
CA ARG A 175 12.95 4.29 -14.56
C ARG A 175 11.66 4.70 -15.25
N ALA A 176 11.01 3.80 -15.98
CA ALA A 176 9.72 4.07 -16.63
C ALA A 176 8.64 4.46 -15.60
N ARG A 177 8.59 3.77 -14.46
CA ARG A 177 7.68 4.09 -13.34
C ARG A 177 7.95 5.48 -12.76
N LEU A 178 9.21 5.78 -12.49
CA LEU A 178 9.63 7.08 -11.96
C LEU A 178 9.37 8.23 -12.94
N GLU A 179 9.68 8.06 -14.22
CA GLU A 179 9.42 9.09 -15.24
C GLU A 179 7.92 9.35 -15.39
N LYS A 180 7.08 8.31 -15.36
CA LYS A 180 5.62 8.45 -15.39
C LYS A 180 5.12 9.26 -14.20
N TYR A 181 5.62 8.95 -13.00
CA TYR A 181 5.29 9.69 -11.77
C TYR A 181 5.70 11.16 -11.86
N LEU A 182 6.96 11.42 -12.19
CA LEU A 182 7.50 12.77 -12.26
C LEU A 182 6.80 13.63 -13.32
N ALA A 183 6.48 13.05 -14.48
CA ALA A 183 5.75 13.73 -15.53
C ALA A 183 4.35 14.16 -15.05
N ALA A 184 3.61 13.23 -14.43
CA ALA A 184 2.27 13.51 -13.94
C ALA A 184 2.23 14.51 -12.78
N VAL A 185 3.18 14.44 -11.82
CA VAL A 185 3.23 15.39 -10.68
C VAL A 185 3.62 16.80 -11.14
N ARG A 186 4.44 16.93 -12.19
CA ARG A 186 4.86 18.24 -12.75
C ARG A 186 3.80 18.89 -13.63
N GLU A 187 2.82 18.12 -14.11
CA GLU A 187 1.74 18.65 -14.90
C GLU A 187 0.84 19.56 -14.06
N PRO A 188 0.59 20.82 -14.48
CA PRO A 188 -0.21 21.76 -13.71
C PRO A 188 -1.63 21.22 -13.52
N SER A 189 -2.04 21.01 -12.27
CA SER A 189 -3.44 20.71 -11.95
C SER A 189 -4.24 22.01 -11.92
N ASN A 190 -5.33 22.08 -12.67
CA ASN A 190 -6.26 23.21 -12.67
C ASN A 190 -7.12 23.30 -11.39
N GLY A 191 -6.94 22.36 -10.45
CA GLY A 191 -7.64 22.26 -9.17
C GLY A 191 -6.71 22.55 -7.98
N GLY A 192 -7.28 22.97 -6.86
CA GLY A 192 -6.55 23.32 -5.64
C GLY A 192 -5.70 22.20 -5.04
N THR A 193 -5.12 22.47 -3.86
CA THR A 193 -4.24 21.55 -3.10
C THR A 193 -4.81 20.15 -2.85
N ASP A 194 -6.12 20.05 -2.62
CA ASP A 194 -6.79 18.79 -2.31
C ASP A 194 -6.80 17.84 -3.51
N GLN A 195 -6.96 18.38 -4.73
CA GLN A 195 -6.90 17.58 -5.96
C GLN A 195 -5.48 17.08 -6.26
N LEU A 196 -4.45 17.90 -5.97
CA LEU A 196 -3.05 17.47 -6.10
C LEU A 196 -2.76 16.30 -5.16
N HIS A 197 -3.22 16.38 -3.91
CA HIS A 197 -3.03 15.30 -2.93
C HIS A 197 -3.71 14.01 -3.38
N GLU A 198 -5.01 14.04 -3.68
CA GLU A 198 -5.77 12.87 -4.11
C GLU A 198 -5.16 12.21 -5.36
N ARG A 199 -4.86 13.01 -6.41
CA ARG A 199 -4.24 12.53 -7.64
C ARG A 199 -2.87 11.91 -7.39
N THR A 200 -2.03 12.54 -6.55
CA THR A 200 -0.68 12.04 -6.26
C THR A 200 -0.72 10.73 -5.46
N VAL A 201 -1.67 10.58 -4.53
CA VAL A 201 -1.87 9.33 -3.78
C VAL A 201 -2.31 8.19 -4.71
N LEU A 202 -3.25 8.42 -5.62
CA LEU A 202 -3.67 7.43 -6.60
C LEU A 202 -2.52 7.03 -7.53
N LEU A 203 -1.79 8.01 -8.03
CA LEU A 203 -0.63 7.82 -8.90
C LEU A 203 0.48 7.01 -8.22
N ALA A 204 0.84 7.36 -6.98
CA ALA A 204 1.86 6.66 -6.21
C ALA A 204 1.46 5.20 -5.95
N ARG A 205 0.19 4.94 -5.62
CA ARG A 205 -0.34 3.59 -5.44
C ARG A 205 -0.31 2.78 -6.75
N SER A 206 -0.75 3.37 -7.87
CA SER A 206 -0.76 2.68 -9.18
C SER A 206 0.64 2.31 -9.66
N LEU A 207 1.62 3.16 -9.39
CA LEU A 207 3.02 2.97 -9.78
C LEU A 207 3.85 2.28 -8.69
N ASN A 208 3.25 1.96 -7.55
CA ASN A 208 3.92 1.36 -6.38
C ASN A 208 5.15 2.16 -5.95
N ILE A 209 4.95 3.47 -5.73
CA ILE A 209 5.97 4.42 -5.28
C ILE A 209 5.64 4.85 -3.85
N LYS A 210 6.63 4.83 -2.97
CA LYS A 210 6.48 5.32 -1.59
C LYS A 210 6.34 6.85 -1.59
N LEU A 211 5.23 7.33 -1.05
CA LEU A 211 4.90 8.75 -1.01
C LEU A 211 5.36 9.39 0.30
N GLU A 212 6.04 10.54 0.21
CA GLU A 212 6.39 11.36 1.36
C GLU A 212 5.21 12.27 1.74
N GLN A 213 4.45 11.86 2.76
CA GLN A 213 3.26 12.57 3.23
C GLN A 213 3.56 14.00 3.71
N GLU A 214 4.73 14.23 4.30
CA GLU A 214 5.19 15.55 4.80
C GLU A 214 5.24 16.64 3.72
N CYS A 215 5.28 16.25 2.43
CA CYS A 215 5.28 17.23 1.34
C CYS A 215 3.94 17.97 1.22
N PHE A 216 2.84 17.37 1.63
CA PHE A 216 1.51 18.00 1.58
C PHE A 216 1.27 19.01 2.71
N ASP A 217 2.04 18.94 3.80
CA ASP A 217 2.00 19.89 4.90
C ASP A 217 2.70 21.22 4.55
N LYS A 218 3.43 21.25 3.42
CA LYS A 218 4.14 22.44 2.96
C LYS A 218 3.22 23.42 2.22
N PRO A 219 3.57 24.72 2.17
CA PRO A 219 2.85 25.68 1.33
C PRO A 219 2.73 25.20 -0.12
N THR A 220 1.59 25.45 -0.78
CA THR A 220 1.24 24.98 -2.14
C THR A 220 2.38 25.12 -3.16
N ALA A 221 3.08 26.26 -3.17
CA ALA A 221 4.21 26.51 -4.08
C ALA A 221 5.42 25.61 -3.84
N GLN A 222 5.50 24.94 -2.69
CA GLN A 222 6.60 24.04 -2.32
C GLN A 222 6.23 22.56 -2.38
N GLN A 223 4.94 22.21 -2.56
CA GLN A 223 4.49 20.82 -2.61
C GLN A 223 5.05 20.08 -3.82
N VAL A 224 4.83 20.57 -5.04
CA VAL A 224 5.37 19.96 -6.26
C VAL A 224 6.90 19.89 -6.25
N PRO A 225 7.65 20.96 -5.92
CA PRO A 225 9.09 20.84 -5.69
C PRO A 225 9.47 19.76 -4.68
N CYS A 226 8.79 19.68 -3.53
CA CYS A 226 9.07 18.66 -2.51
C CYS A 226 8.87 17.24 -3.06
N LEU A 227 7.74 16.98 -3.72
CA LEU A 227 7.41 15.68 -4.31
C LEU A 227 8.33 15.27 -5.47
N THR A 228 9.07 16.21 -6.07
CA THR A 228 9.93 15.99 -7.25
C THR A 228 11.40 16.34 -7.04
N GLN A 229 11.80 17.01 -5.97
CA GLN A 229 13.18 17.47 -5.72
C GLN A 229 14.15 16.33 -5.40
N ASN A 230 13.66 15.29 -4.77
CA ASN A 230 14.48 14.15 -4.34
C ASN A 230 14.18 12.94 -5.22
N THR A 231 14.33 13.08 -6.55
CA THR A 231 14.13 11.97 -7.49
C THR A 231 14.97 10.74 -7.12
N ASP A 232 16.12 10.98 -6.50
CA ASP A 232 17.04 9.95 -6.01
C ASP A 232 16.58 9.29 -4.71
N GLN A 233 15.62 9.89 -4.01
CA GLN A 233 15.00 9.37 -2.77
C GLN A 233 13.62 8.76 -2.99
N LEU A 234 13.04 8.87 -4.19
CA LEU A 234 11.80 8.18 -4.53
C LEU A 234 12.05 6.67 -4.48
N VAL A 235 11.58 6.04 -3.43
CA VAL A 235 11.72 4.60 -3.21
C VAL A 235 10.51 3.90 -3.81
N LEU A 236 10.78 2.89 -4.64
CA LEU A 236 9.74 1.98 -5.11
C LEU A 236 9.31 1.10 -3.93
N ASP A 237 7.99 1.03 -3.68
CA ASP A 237 7.42 0.26 -2.56
C ASP A 237 7.16 -1.18 -2.99
N ASP A 238 8.20 -1.85 -3.50
CA ASP A 238 8.13 -3.25 -3.85
C ASP A 238 9.30 -4.04 -3.22
N ALA A 239 9.00 -5.24 -2.79
CA ALA A 239 9.98 -6.15 -2.17
C ALA A 239 11.18 -6.48 -3.09
N HIS A 240 11.13 -6.11 -4.36
CA HIS A 240 12.20 -6.34 -5.33
C HIS A 240 13.43 -5.46 -5.10
N SER A 241 13.27 -4.27 -4.56
CA SER A 241 14.42 -3.41 -4.21
C SER A 241 15.30 -4.02 -3.09
N GLN A 242 14.70 -4.85 -2.22
CA GLN A 242 15.45 -5.62 -1.22
C GLN A 242 16.08 -6.91 -1.79
N THR A 243 15.44 -7.52 -2.80
CA THR A 243 15.99 -8.72 -3.46
C THR A 243 17.21 -8.41 -4.34
N MET A 244 17.28 -7.23 -4.95
CA MET A 244 18.50 -6.82 -5.68
C MET A 244 19.71 -6.72 -4.73
N LEU A 245 19.55 -6.11 -3.57
CA LEU A 245 20.62 -6.04 -2.56
C LEU A 245 21.01 -7.44 -2.04
N SER A 246 20.04 -8.32 -1.81
CA SER A 246 20.29 -9.69 -1.32
C SER A 246 20.92 -10.59 -2.40
N THR A 247 20.59 -10.40 -3.68
CA THR A 247 21.17 -11.14 -4.81
C THR A 247 22.61 -10.68 -5.08
N LEU A 248 22.91 -9.40 -4.90
CA LEU A 248 24.25 -8.83 -4.98
C LEU A 248 25.14 -9.26 -3.80
N THR A 249 24.56 -9.51 -2.62
CA THR A 249 25.31 -9.95 -1.43
C THR A 249 25.50 -11.47 -1.34
N SER A 250 24.77 -12.28 -2.08
CA SER A 250 24.88 -13.75 -2.05
C SER A 250 25.92 -14.36 -3.01
N GLY A 251 26.68 -13.56 -3.74
CA GLY A 251 27.74 -14.02 -4.64
C GLY A 251 29.15 -13.92 -4.02
N ALA A 252 30.11 -14.69 -4.54
CA ALA A 252 31.51 -14.87 -4.07
C ALA A 252 32.40 -13.59 -4.00
N GLN A 253 31.84 -12.38 -3.97
CA GLN A 253 32.53 -11.10 -3.85
C GLN A 253 32.02 -10.25 -2.67
N VAL A 254 31.57 -10.91 -1.59
CA VAL A 254 31.09 -10.26 -0.35
C VAL A 254 32.12 -9.28 0.24
N ASP A 255 33.42 -9.55 0.08
CA ASP A 255 34.48 -8.70 0.65
C ASP A 255 34.58 -7.31 -0.03
N LEU A 256 34.23 -7.20 -1.31
CA LEU A 256 34.29 -5.93 -2.04
C LEU A 256 33.07 -5.05 -1.75
N VAL A 257 31.88 -5.66 -1.60
CA VAL A 257 30.63 -4.97 -1.24
C VAL A 257 30.66 -4.50 0.22
N ALA A 258 31.24 -5.30 1.12
CA ALA A 258 31.43 -4.92 2.51
C ALA A 258 32.33 -3.67 2.67
N GLN A 259 33.40 -3.54 1.87
CA GLN A 259 34.26 -2.34 1.91
C GLN A 259 33.55 -1.07 1.43
N VAL A 260 32.57 -1.17 0.53
CA VAL A 260 31.78 -0.03 0.04
C VAL A 260 30.71 0.41 1.04
N GLY A 261 30.10 -0.54 1.77
CA GLY A 261 29.15 -0.25 2.85
C GLY A 261 29.72 0.57 4.01
N TYR A 262 31.05 0.65 4.10
CA TYR A 262 31.76 1.44 5.12
C TYR A 262 32.18 2.85 4.65
N THR A 263 31.86 3.24 3.43
CA THR A 263 32.17 4.63 2.99
C THR A 263 31.20 5.62 3.64
N PRO A 264 31.65 6.85 3.99
CA PRO A 264 30.78 7.89 4.55
C PRO A 264 29.57 8.22 3.68
N VAL A 265 29.67 8.02 2.38
CA VAL A 265 28.63 8.29 1.38
C VAL A 265 27.49 7.26 1.43
N ALA A 266 27.78 5.96 1.66
CA ALA A 266 26.77 4.93 1.84
C ALA A 266 25.99 5.08 3.16
N ARG A 267 26.57 5.75 4.16
CA ARG A 267 25.94 6.02 5.47
C ARG A 267 24.99 7.22 5.47
N SER A 268 25.04 8.08 4.46
CA SER A 268 24.26 9.32 4.42
C SER A 268 22.82 9.15 3.93
N GLY A 269 22.37 7.94 3.58
CA GLY A 269 20.98 7.66 3.22
C GLY A 269 20.48 8.33 1.91
N TYR A 270 21.39 8.85 1.09
CA TYR A 270 21.07 9.69 -0.08
C TYR A 270 20.92 8.90 -1.41
N TYR A 271 20.98 7.57 -1.41
CA TYR A 271 20.86 6.81 -2.66
C TYR A 271 19.55 6.04 -2.72
N SER A 272 18.78 6.28 -3.78
CA SER A 272 17.68 5.38 -4.11
C SER A 272 18.24 3.99 -4.47
N PRO A 273 17.50 2.89 -4.23
CA PRO A 273 17.88 1.55 -4.67
C PRO A 273 18.24 1.48 -6.15
N TYR A 274 17.59 2.30 -6.97
CA TYR A 274 17.85 2.46 -8.39
C TYR A 274 19.27 2.98 -8.69
N ILE A 275 19.73 4.03 -8.00
CA ILE A 275 21.09 4.57 -8.20
C ILE A 275 22.13 3.60 -7.67
N GLY A 276 21.87 2.91 -6.57
CA GLY A 276 22.72 1.84 -6.06
C GLY A 276 22.95 0.74 -7.08
N ALA A 277 21.87 0.21 -7.69
CA ALA A 277 21.96 -0.80 -8.74
C ALA A 277 22.74 -0.35 -9.97
N VAL A 278 22.54 0.90 -10.39
CA VAL A 278 23.24 1.51 -11.52
C VAL A 278 24.74 1.66 -11.25
N VAL A 279 25.12 2.11 -10.06
CA VAL A 279 26.54 2.25 -9.66
C VAL A 279 27.22 0.89 -9.57
N ASP A 280 26.55 -0.12 -9.03
CA ASP A 280 27.08 -1.47 -8.94
C ASP A 280 27.21 -2.15 -10.31
N MET A 281 26.28 -1.90 -11.21
CA MET A 281 26.35 -2.33 -12.60
C MET A 281 27.54 -1.70 -13.34
N ALA A 282 27.76 -0.40 -13.19
CA ALA A 282 28.92 0.27 -13.77
C ALA A 282 30.24 -0.30 -13.23
N ARG A 283 30.29 -0.71 -11.95
CA ARG A 283 31.46 -1.40 -11.35
C ARG A 283 31.65 -2.80 -11.89
N ILE A 284 30.58 -3.60 -12.00
CA ILE A 284 30.64 -4.96 -12.55
C ILE A 284 31.19 -4.91 -13.98
N LEU A 285 30.67 -4.03 -14.81
CA LEU A 285 31.16 -3.83 -16.17
C LEU A 285 32.59 -3.26 -16.19
N GLY A 286 32.96 -2.40 -15.25
CA GLY A 286 34.31 -1.88 -15.08
C GLY A 286 35.34 -2.97 -14.81
N THR A 287 34.99 -4.06 -14.13
CA THR A 287 35.91 -5.21 -13.91
C THR A 287 36.17 -6.07 -15.16
N THR A 288 35.40 -5.85 -16.21
CA THR A 288 35.48 -6.58 -17.48
C THR A 288 36.26 -5.82 -18.55
N HIS A 289 36.78 -4.62 -18.26
CA HIS A 289 37.56 -3.84 -19.22
C HIS A 289 38.77 -4.61 -19.76
N THR A 290 39.10 -4.32 -20.99
CA THR A 290 40.32 -4.79 -21.68
C THR A 290 41.16 -3.59 -22.05
N ALA A 291 42.43 -3.81 -22.49
CA ALA A 291 43.27 -2.71 -22.98
C ALA A 291 42.63 -1.94 -24.17
N GLN A 292 41.69 -2.56 -24.89
CA GLN A 292 41.00 -1.98 -26.04
C GLN A 292 39.63 -1.44 -25.75
N TYR A 293 38.89 -2.07 -24.81
CA TYR A 293 37.49 -1.77 -24.52
C TYR A 293 37.22 -1.55 -23.05
N GLN A 294 36.40 -0.53 -22.78
CA GLN A 294 35.68 -0.34 -21.54
C GLN A 294 34.18 -0.52 -21.81
N TYR A 295 33.50 -1.29 -20.97
CA TYR A 295 32.06 -1.52 -21.10
C TYR A 295 31.33 -0.51 -20.25
N ILE A 296 30.40 0.23 -20.84
CA ILE A 296 29.55 1.19 -20.15
C ILE A 296 28.08 0.78 -20.30
N PRO A 297 27.32 0.82 -19.20
CA PRO A 297 25.92 0.51 -19.26
C PRO A 297 25.17 1.58 -20.06
N ALA A 298 24.26 1.15 -20.93
CA ALA A 298 23.32 2.00 -21.62
C ALA A 298 21.90 1.55 -21.24
N LEU A 299 21.17 2.43 -20.58
CA LEU A 299 19.82 2.14 -20.11
C LEU A 299 18.85 2.20 -21.29
N PRO A 300 18.19 1.11 -21.68
CA PRO A 300 17.18 1.13 -22.71
C PRO A 300 15.88 1.69 -22.16
N LEU A 301 15.35 2.73 -22.78
CA LEU A 301 13.98 3.22 -22.54
C LEU A 301 13.15 2.91 -23.79
N PRO A 302 12.42 1.80 -23.79
CA PRO A 302 11.59 1.44 -24.93
C PRO A 302 10.44 2.46 -25.07
N ARG A 303 10.32 3.06 -26.25
CA ARG A 303 9.21 3.94 -26.60
C ARG A 303 8.85 3.70 -28.06
N GLN A 304 7.62 3.35 -28.32
CA GLN A 304 7.15 3.01 -29.66
C GLN A 304 8.01 1.88 -30.27
N ASN A 305 8.66 2.12 -31.41
CA ASN A 305 9.44 1.11 -32.11
C ASN A 305 10.94 1.10 -31.77
N ALA A 306 11.43 2.07 -30.96
CA ALA A 306 12.87 2.25 -30.71
C ALA A 306 13.24 2.13 -29.25
N LEU A 307 14.43 1.60 -29.01
CA LEU A 307 15.14 1.70 -27.73
C LEU A 307 15.88 3.04 -27.71
N ASN A 308 15.37 3.97 -26.91
CA ASN A 308 16.08 5.23 -26.64
C ASN A 308 17.10 5.00 -25.54
N LEU A 309 18.37 4.95 -25.91
CA LEU A 309 19.43 4.68 -24.96
C LEU A 309 19.73 5.92 -24.12
N ARG A 310 19.92 5.70 -22.80
CA ARG A 310 20.41 6.71 -21.88
C ARG A 310 21.74 6.28 -21.29
N LEU A 311 22.70 7.21 -21.27
CA LEU A 311 24.08 6.99 -20.83
C LEU A 311 24.36 7.82 -19.59
N ASN A 312 25.20 7.27 -18.71
CA ASN A 312 25.72 8.02 -17.53
C ASN A 312 27.01 8.80 -17.85
N ASN A 313 27.77 8.37 -18.85
CA ASN A 313 28.99 9.03 -19.27
C ASN A 313 29.06 9.15 -20.80
N PRO A 314 29.69 10.18 -21.36
CA PRO A 314 29.90 10.27 -22.79
C PRO A 314 30.84 9.13 -23.25
N PRO A 315 30.51 8.45 -24.37
CA PRO A 315 31.33 7.36 -24.87
C PRO A 315 32.67 7.86 -25.41
N SER A 316 33.76 7.14 -25.09
CA SER A 316 35.11 7.40 -25.60
C SER A 316 35.37 6.62 -26.87
N PHE A 317 35.88 7.32 -27.89
CA PHE A 317 36.36 6.71 -29.15
C PHE A 317 37.87 6.45 -29.16
N ARG A 318 38.56 6.80 -28.06
CA ARG A 318 39.99 6.55 -27.82
C ARG A 318 40.18 5.33 -26.92
N ASN A 319 41.33 4.66 -26.97
CA ASN A 319 41.59 3.49 -26.14
C ASN A 319 41.67 3.83 -24.63
N PRO A 320 41.01 3.08 -23.77
CA PRO A 320 40.02 2.04 -24.07
C PRO A 320 38.73 2.65 -24.62
N LYS A 321 38.24 2.08 -25.75
CA LYS A 321 37.00 2.57 -26.38
C LYS A 321 35.77 2.13 -25.60
N SER A 322 34.78 3.01 -25.55
CA SER A 322 33.52 2.68 -24.86
C SER A 322 32.66 1.76 -25.71
N VAL A 323 32.32 0.60 -25.17
CA VAL A 323 31.31 -0.31 -25.71
C VAL A 323 30.02 -0.13 -24.88
N LEU A 324 28.96 0.31 -25.54
CA LEU A 324 27.64 0.42 -24.88
C LEU A 324 27.07 -0.98 -24.71
N VAL A 325 26.61 -1.29 -23.50
CA VAL A 325 25.95 -2.56 -23.16
C VAL A 325 24.48 -2.28 -22.90
N VAL A 326 23.62 -2.88 -23.71
CA VAL A 326 22.16 -2.68 -23.68
C VAL A 326 21.52 -4.01 -23.29
N GLY A 327 20.78 -4.06 -22.20
CA GLY A 327 19.96 -5.21 -21.79
C GLY A 327 18.69 -5.27 -22.61
N LEU A 328 18.37 -6.42 -23.17
CA LEU A 328 17.05 -6.71 -23.74
C LEU A 328 16.20 -7.46 -22.71
N PRO A 329 14.87 -7.63 -22.95
CA PRO A 329 14.06 -8.47 -22.09
C PRO A 329 14.63 -9.88 -21.92
N PRO A 330 14.51 -10.51 -20.73
CA PRO A 330 15.08 -11.82 -20.45
C PRO A 330 14.40 -12.90 -21.29
N VAL A 331 15.16 -13.97 -21.59
CA VAL A 331 14.62 -15.15 -22.27
C VAL A 331 14.04 -16.09 -21.21
N ALA A 332 12.74 -15.98 -20.98
CA ALA A 332 12.04 -16.70 -19.89
C ALA A 332 10.58 -16.97 -20.27
N ALA A 333 9.90 -17.76 -19.44
CA ALA A 333 8.46 -17.87 -19.51
C ALA A 333 7.82 -16.51 -19.14
N ALA A 334 6.70 -16.17 -19.79
CA ALA A 334 5.99 -14.95 -19.46
C ALA A 334 5.41 -14.99 -18.05
N VAL A 335 5.62 -13.92 -17.28
CA VAL A 335 4.97 -13.67 -16.01
C VAL A 335 3.86 -12.66 -16.27
N LEU A 336 2.60 -13.10 -16.12
CA LEU A 336 1.45 -12.26 -16.35
C LEU A 336 1.28 -11.22 -15.22
N PRO A 337 0.72 -10.03 -15.52
CA PRO A 337 0.53 -9.00 -14.51
C PRO A 337 -0.49 -9.45 -13.45
N ALA A 338 -0.12 -9.36 -12.17
CA ALA A 338 -0.96 -9.76 -11.04
C ALA A 338 -1.94 -8.64 -10.65
N LEU A 339 -2.80 -8.22 -11.59
CA LEU A 339 -3.81 -7.19 -11.35
C LEU A 339 -4.88 -7.67 -10.38
N ARG A 340 -5.21 -6.83 -9.39
CA ARG A 340 -6.27 -7.05 -8.42
C ARG A 340 -7.22 -5.86 -8.40
N ALA A 341 -8.51 -6.09 -8.13
CA ALA A 341 -9.43 -5.00 -7.84
C ALA A 341 -9.03 -4.33 -6.52
N ALA A 342 -8.98 -3.01 -6.47
CA ALA A 342 -8.67 -2.27 -5.24
C ALA A 342 -9.75 -2.47 -4.17
N ASP A 343 -11.01 -2.64 -4.59
CA ASP A 343 -12.12 -3.09 -3.76
C ASP A 343 -12.95 -4.13 -4.52
N ALA A 344 -12.84 -5.39 -4.10
CA ALA A 344 -13.56 -6.50 -4.72
C ALA A 344 -15.07 -6.50 -4.42
N LYS A 345 -15.53 -5.73 -3.43
CA LYS A 345 -16.94 -5.64 -3.03
C LYS A 345 -17.65 -4.41 -3.62
N ALA A 346 -16.91 -3.48 -4.17
CA ALA A 346 -17.47 -2.27 -4.77
C ALA A 346 -18.37 -2.60 -5.96
N VAL A 347 -19.47 -1.85 -6.08
CA VAL A 347 -20.36 -1.91 -7.24
C VAL A 347 -20.24 -0.61 -8.01
N TYR A 348 -20.05 -0.70 -9.32
CA TYR A 348 -19.82 0.43 -10.22
C TYR A 348 -21.01 0.65 -11.14
N CYS A 349 -21.29 1.91 -11.47
CA CYS A 349 -22.34 2.26 -12.41
C CYS A 349 -21.80 2.35 -13.84
N ILE A 350 -22.37 1.57 -14.75
CA ILE A 350 -21.95 1.61 -16.15
C ILE A 350 -22.38 2.89 -16.88
N GLY A 351 -23.38 3.59 -16.35
CA GLY A 351 -23.84 4.89 -16.86
C GLY A 351 -22.91 6.06 -16.55
N ASN A 352 -21.92 5.88 -15.69
CA ASN A 352 -20.96 6.94 -15.38
C ASN A 352 -20.03 7.19 -16.58
N PRO A 353 -20.03 8.40 -17.19
CA PRO A 353 -19.16 8.71 -18.34
C PRO A 353 -17.68 8.74 -17.98
N ASP A 354 -17.38 8.92 -16.69
CA ASP A 354 -16.03 8.97 -16.13
C ASP A 354 -15.70 7.71 -15.33
N LEU A 355 -16.28 6.57 -15.73
CA LEU A 355 -16.11 5.30 -15.04
C LEU A 355 -14.65 4.86 -15.01
N VAL A 356 -14.11 4.68 -13.81
CA VAL A 356 -12.81 4.06 -13.55
C VAL A 356 -13.01 2.77 -12.79
N LEU A 357 -12.33 1.71 -13.22
CA LEU A 357 -12.22 0.44 -12.51
C LEU A 357 -10.89 0.42 -11.74
N PRO A 358 -10.89 0.66 -10.42
CA PRO A 358 -9.66 0.78 -9.66
C PRO A 358 -8.95 -0.56 -9.53
N VAL A 359 -7.67 -0.59 -9.89
CA VAL A 359 -6.84 -1.80 -9.80
C VAL A 359 -5.49 -1.50 -9.16
N GLU A 360 -4.86 -2.54 -8.64
CA GLU A 360 -3.54 -2.50 -8.03
C GLU A 360 -2.76 -3.78 -8.29
N GLY A 361 -1.48 -3.80 -7.93
CA GLY A 361 -0.60 -4.98 -7.97
C GLY A 361 0.19 -5.19 -9.25
N ALA A 362 0.02 -4.35 -10.28
CA ALA A 362 0.77 -4.46 -11.54
C ALA A 362 1.22 -3.07 -12.05
N PRO A 363 2.19 -2.41 -11.41
CA PRO A 363 2.59 -1.04 -11.73
C PRO A 363 3.12 -0.86 -13.17
N LEU A 364 3.67 -1.90 -13.77
CA LEU A 364 4.17 -1.85 -15.15
C LEU A 364 3.06 -1.72 -16.20
N VAL A 365 1.83 -2.13 -15.89
CA VAL A 365 0.66 -1.91 -16.77
C VAL A 365 0.39 -0.42 -16.97
N PHE A 366 0.71 0.41 -15.97
CA PHE A 366 0.52 1.85 -16.02
C PHE A 366 1.74 2.63 -16.51
N ALA A 367 2.93 2.05 -16.37
CA ALA A 367 4.20 2.74 -16.61
C ALA A 367 4.84 2.39 -17.94
N THR A 368 4.43 1.31 -18.60
CA THR A 368 5.03 0.78 -19.82
C THR A 368 3.99 0.46 -20.89
N GLU A 369 4.45 0.14 -22.10
CA GLU A 369 3.63 -0.33 -23.21
C GLU A 369 3.52 -1.87 -23.27
N LEU A 370 4.04 -2.60 -22.24
CA LEU A 370 4.05 -4.06 -22.19
C LEU A 370 2.65 -4.68 -22.22
N GLY A 371 1.66 -3.96 -21.66
CA GLY A 371 0.25 -4.31 -21.71
C GLY A 371 -0.47 -3.48 -22.77
N HIS A 372 -1.24 -4.12 -23.64
CA HIS A 372 -1.98 -3.47 -24.73
C HIS A 372 -3.31 -4.17 -25.00
N ASP A 373 -4.11 -3.63 -25.91
CA ASP A 373 -5.43 -4.15 -26.31
C ASP A 373 -6.34 -4.45 -25.11
N PHE A 374 -6.38 -3.51 -24.15
CA PHE A 374 -7.22 -3.66 -22.98
C PHE A 374 -8.69 -3.50 -23.30
N GLU A 375 -9.48 -4.43 -22.83
CA GLU A 375 -10.95 -4.41 -22.91
C GLU A 375 -11.58 -4.83 -21.58
N VAL A 376 -12.77 -4.35 -21.30
CA VAL A 376 -13.61 -4.91 -20.26
C VAL A 376 -14.71 -5.74 -20.91
N HIS A 377 -14.76 -7.00 -20.54
CA HIS A 377 -15.79 -7.95 -20.94
C HIS A 377 -16.92 -7.92 -19.92
N LEU A 378 -18.07 -7.44 -20.33
CA LEU A 378 -19.29 -7.40 -19.53
C LEU A 378 -20.11 -8.66 -19.82
N GLU A 379 -20.48 -9.39 -18.78
CA GLU A 379 -21.32 -10.56 -18.86
C GLU A 379 -22.53 -10.41 -17.95
N SER A 380 -23.73 -10.52 -18.53
CA SER A 380 -24.96 -10.46 -17.77
C SER A 380 -25.36 -11.86 -17.27
N LYS A 381 -26.19 -11.92 -16.23
CA LYS A 381 -26.74 -13.19 -15.71
C LYS A 381 -27.56 -13.99 -16.76
N ALA A 382 -28.05 -13.33 -17.80
CA ALA A 382 -28.80 -13.98 -18.90
C ALA A 382 -27.91 -14.41 -20.09
N GLY A 383 -26.58 -14.26 -19.99
CA GLY A 383 -25.63 -14.70 -21.00
C GLY A 383 -25.36 -13.68 -22.11
N ALA A 384 -25.95 -12.49 -22.08
CA ALA A 384 -25.56 -11.43 -23.02
C ALA A 384 -24.17 -10.89 -22.63
N SER A 385 -23.30 -10.70 -23.63
CA SER A 385 -21.95 -10.19 -23.42
C SER A 385 -21.66 -8.98 -24.31
N LEU A 386 -20.85 -8.04 -23.79
CA LEU A 386 -20.40 -6.84 -24.49
C LEU A 386 -18.95 -6.56 -24.12
N ASN A 387 -18.13 -6.22 -25.11
CA ASN A 387 -16.77 -5.75 -24.87
C ASN A 387 -16.68 -4.23 -25.06
N LEU A 388 -16.06 -3.55 -24.12
CA LEU A 388 -15.80 -2.12 -24.18
C LEU A 388 -14.29 -1.87 -24.11
N PRO A 389 -13.75 -0.95 -24.93
CA PRO A 389 -12.35 -0.58 -24.84
C PRO A 389 -12.08 0.19 -23.54
N ILE A 390 -10.94 -0.09 -22.91
CA ILE A 390 -10.48 0.58 -21.70
C ILE A 390 -9.04 1.03 -21.86
N THR A 391 -8.65 2.03 -21.09
CA THR A 391 -7.28 2.55 -21.07
C THR A 391 -6.75 2.59 -19.63
N ALA A 392 -5.51 2.16 -19.44
CA ALA A 392 -4.85 2.24 -18.14
C ALA A 392 -4.48 3.69 -17.84
N ASP A 393 -4.90 4.18 -16.67
CA ASP A 393 -4.63 5.55 -16.22
C ASP A 393 -4.11 5.52 -14.75
N ALA A 394 -2.83 5.80 -14.60
CA ALA A 394 -2.17 5.80 -13.29
C ALA A 394 -2.68 6.93 -12.38
N GLU A 395 -3.06 8.08 -12.92
CA GLU A 395 -3.51 9.24 -12.16
C GLU A 395 -4.92 9.05 -11.61
N ARG A 396 -5.72 8.25 -12.32
CA ARG A 396 -7.06 7.85 -11.90
C ARG A 396 -7.08 6.53 -11.14
N GLY A 397 -5.93 5.87 -10.97
CA GLY A 397 -5.75 4.68 -10.16
C GLY A 397 -6.38 3.40 -10.74
N GLY A 398 -6.59 3.31 -12.06
CA GLY A 398 -7.26 2.15 -12.65
C GLY A 398 -7.45 2.23 -14.15
N PHE A 399 -8.42 1.45 -14.64
CA PHE A 399 -8.82 1.46 -16.04
C PHE A 399 -10.00 2.40 -16.27
N VAL A 400 -9.83 3.35 -17.15
CA VAL A 400 -10.91 4.23 -17.65
C VAL A 400 -11.71 3.49 -18.69
N VAL A 401 -13.01 3.35 -18.45
CA VAL A 401 -13.92 2.67 -19.37
C VAL A 401 -14.53 3.67 -20.34
N ASN A 402 -14.41 3.42 -21.63
CA ASN A 402 -15.05 4.25 -22.64
C ASN A 402 -16.50 3.80 -22.83
N THR A 403 -17.43 4.48 -22.17
CA THR A 403 -18.86 4.21 -22.25
C THR A 403 -19.60 5.04 -23.31
N ARG A 404 -18.87 5.87 -24.10
CA ARG A 404 -19.46 6.75 -25.10
C ARG A 404 -20.14 5.94 -26.23
N GLY A 405 -21.35 6.33 -26.56
CA GLY A 405 -22.14 5.68 -27.61
C GLY A 405 -22.89 4.40 -27.19
N MET A 406 -22.79 4.00 -25.94
CA MET A 406 -23.52 2.86 -25.42
C MET A 406 -25.00 3.24 -25.14
N ARG A 407 -25.93 2.37 -25.55
CA ARG A 407 -27.36 2.55 -25.24
C ARG A 407 -27.67 1.85 -23.93
N LEU A 408 -27.85 2.65 -22.85
CA LEU A 408 -28.16 2.12 -21.52
C LEU A 408 -29.48 1.34 -21.47
N ALA A 409 -30.45 1.67 -22.33
CA ALA A 409 -31.74 1.00 -22.40
C ALA A 409 -31.65 -0.48 -22.83
N ASP A 410 -30.57 -0.87 -23.52
CA ASP A 410 -30.39 -2.24 -24.02
C ASP A 410 -29.67 -3.12 -22.98
N LEU A 411 -29.28 -2.55 -21.84
CA LEU A 411 -28.51 -3.25 -20.81
C LEU A 411 -29.41 -3.83 -19.73
N GLN A 412 -29.02 -4.97 -19.21
CA GLN A 412 -29.65 -5.59 -18.05
C GLN A 412 -29.26 -4.88 -16.74
N ASP A 413 -29.87 -5.26 -15.63
CA ASP A 413 -29.70 -4.59 -14.36
C ASP A 413 -28.32 -4.79 -13.73
N GLU A 414 -27.76 -6.01 -13.84
CA GLU A 414 -26.51 -6.41 -13.21
C GLU A 414 -25.57 -7.13 -14.18
N PHE A 415 -24.29 -6.81 -14.09
CA PHE A 415 -23.22 -7.39 -14.89
C PHE A 415 -22.04 -7.78 -14.02
N THR A 416 -21.29 -8.79 -14.50
CA THR A 416 -19.93 -9.02 -14.08
C THR A 416 -19.00 -8.46 -15.17
N ALA A 417 -18.13 -7.55 -14.80
CA ALA A 417 -17.12 -6.99 -15.68
C ALA A 417 -15.79 -7.69 -15.43
N SER A 418 -15.17 -8.24 -16.47
CA SER A 418 -13.83 -8.85 -16.40
C SER A 418 -12.87 -8.03 -17.25
N VAL A 419 -11.81 -7.54 -16.66
CA VAL A 419 -10.73 -6.87 -17.41
C VAL A 419 -9.97 -7.94 -18.19
N ARG A 420 -9.71 -7.67 -19.46
CA ARG A 420 -8.90 -8.51 -20.34
C ARG A 420 -7.87 -7.65 -21.06
N GLY A 421 -6.78 -8.25 -21.48
CA GLY A 421 -5.74 -7.58 -22.21
C GLY A 421 -4.71 -8.54 -22.76
N VAL A 422 -3.74 -7.98 -23.42
CA VAL A 422 -2.57 -8.72 -23.93
C VAL A 422 -1.33 -8.21 -23.21
N TRP A 423 -0.52 -9.11 -22.69
CA TRP A 423 0.77 -8.84 -22.07
C TRP A 423 1.87 -9.39 -22.99
N GLY A 424 2.49 -8.53 -23.75
CA GLY A 424 3.32 -8.97 -24.84
C GLY A 424 2.54 -9.79 -25.87
N PHE A 425 2.91 -11.04 -26.03
CA PHE A 425 2.23 -11.99 -26.95
C PHE A 425 1.12 -12.81 -26.28
N GLN A 426 0.88 -12.64 -24.98
CA GLN A 426 -0.03 -13.50 -24.22
C GLN A 426 -1.26 -12.76 -23.76
N LYS A 427 -2.43 -13.34 -24.02
CA LYS A 427 -3.70 -12.87 -23.45
C LYS A 427 -3.72 -13.18 -21.95
N PHE A 428 -4.29 -12.28 -21.17
CA PHE A 428 -4.53 -12.48 -19.75
C PHE A 428 -5.90 -11.98 -19.33
N ASP A 429 -6.43 -12.60 -18.29
CA ASP A 429 -7.63 -12.16 -17.60
C ASP A 429 -7.24 -11.46 -16.31
N GLY A 430 -7.74 -10.25 -16.11
CA GLY A 430 -7.57 -9.45 -14.91
C GLY A 430 -8.70 -9.62 -13.89
N PRO A 431 -8.86 -8.67 -12.97
CA PRO A 431 -9.89 -8.75 -11.93
C PRO A 431 -11.30 -8.64 -12.46
N ARG A 432 -12.25 -9.11 -11.63
CA ARG A 432 -13.68 -9.01 -11.88
C ARG A 432 -14.27 -7.91 -11.02
N PHE A 433 -15.28 -7.21 -11.57
CA PHE A 433 -16.00 -6.13 -10.91
C PHE A 433 -17.50 -6.36 -11.02
N HIS A 434 -18.23 -5.93 -10.00
CA HIS A 434 -19.69 -5.90 -10.03
C HIS A 434 -20.16 -4.56 -10.59
N MET A 435 -21.03 -4.59 -11.57
CA MET A 435 -21.53 -3.39 -12.24
C MET A 435 -23.06 -3.40 -12.30
N ARG A 436 -23.63 -2.20 -12.30
CA ARG A 436 -25.08 -1.98 -12.46
C ARG A 436 -25.37 -0.96 -13.54
N SER A 437 -26.52 -1.15 -14.17
CA SER A 437 -27.15 -0.18 -15.06
C SER A 437 -27.98 0.81 -14.23
N PRO A 438 -27.98 2.11 -14.55
CA PRO A 438 -28.84 3.06 -13.89
C PRO A 438 -30.30 2.81 -14.24
N ARG A 439 -31.18 2.85 -13.23
CA ARG A 439 -32.65 2.70 -13.41
C ARG A 439 -33.39 3.53 -12.36
N ALA A 440 -34.69 3.73 -12.56
CA ALA A 440 -35.53 4.32 -11.53
C ALA A 440 -35.54 3.39 -10.31
N ALA A 441 -35.26 3.93 -9.13
CA ALA A 441 -35.13 3.18 -7.90
C ALA A 441 -36.02 3.74 -6.79
N LYS A 442 -36.45 2.85 -5.89
CA LYS A 442 -37.09 3.28 -4.66
C LYS A 442 -36.00 3.56 -3.61
N TRP A 443 -36.08 4.74 -3.02
CA TRP A 443 -35.23 5.16 -1.93
C TRP A 443 -35.95 4.99 -0.61
N VAL A 444 -35.23 4.47 0.37
CA VAL A 444 -35.72 4.33 1.74
C VAL A 444 -34.87 5.20 2.63
N ILE A 445 -35.54 6.11 3.37
CA ILE A 445 -34.84 6.89 4.40
C ILE A 445 -34.61 5.95 5.59
N ALA A 446 -33.42 5.98 6.18
CA ALA A 446 -33.11 5.23 7.38
C ALA A 446 -34.09 5.64 8.48
N SER A 447 -34.71 4.67 9.19
CA SER A 447 -35.76 4.93 10.18
C SER A 447 -35.33 5.92 11.27
N LYS A 448 -34.05 5.96 11.59
CA LYS A 448 -33.41 6.91 12.51
C LYS A 448 -33.48 8.38 12.04
N ASP A 449 -33.61 8.60 10.72
CA ASP A 449 -33.55 9.93 10.11
C ASP A 449 -34.94 10.45 9.66
N ALA A 450 -36.00 9.65 9.80
CA ALA A 450 -37.36 9.99 9.32
C ALA A 450 -37.89 11.30 9.87
N SER A 451 -37.43 11.74 11.04
CA SER A 451 -37.82 13.01 11.69
C SER A 451 -36.60 13.87 12.07
N ALA A 452 -35.50 13.73 11.35
CA ALA A 452 -34.20 14.35 11.68
C ALA A 452 -34.07 15.79 11.18
N LEU A 453 -34.88 16.20 10.19
CA LEU A 453 -34.76 17.52 9.57
C LEU A 453 -35.40 18.60 10.44
N ILE A 454 -34.56 19.43 11.08
CA ILE A 454 -34.96 20.53 11.93
C ILE A 454 -34.50 21.85 11.30
N VAL A 455 -35.42 22.78 11.10
CA VAL A 455 -35.10 24.11 10.59
C VAL A 455 -34.15 24.87 11.52
N GLY A 456 -33.35 25.76 10.96
CA GLY A 456 -32.39 26.57 11.70
C GLY A 456 -31.01 25.93 11.85
N ARG A 457 -30.74 24.76 11.25
CA ARG A 457 -29.44 24.07 11.32
C ARG A 457 -29.15 23.21 10.09
N GLN A 458 -27.96 22.58 10.08
CA GLN A 458 -27.64 21.54 9.14
C GLN A 458 -27.97 20.16 9.71
N ASP A 459 -28.64 19.32 8.91
CA ASP A 459 -28.98 17.95 9.27
C ASP A 459 -28.46 16.93 8.27
N THR A 460 -28.35 15.68 8.71
CA THR A 460 -27.83 14.56 7.91
C THR A 460 -28.91 13.50 7.73
N LEU A 461 -29.07 13.04 6.48
CA LEU A 461 -29.96 11.96 6.09
C LEU A 461 -29.17 10.78 5.53
N HIS A 462 -29.60 9.57 5.85
CA HIS A 462 -29.09 8.34 5.23
C HIS A 462 -30.18 7.73 4.35
N LEU A 463 -29.87 7.65 3.07
CA LEU A 463 -30.75 7.11 2.04
C LEU A 463 -30.23 5.74 1.60
N GLN A 464 -31.10 4.74 1.57
CA GLN A 464 -30.76 3.39 1.16
C GLN A 464 -31.44 3.04 -0.16
N SER A 465 -30.67 2.55 -1.10
CA SER A 465 -31.12 2.03 -2.39
C SER A 465 -30.07 1.11 -3.00
N SER A 466 -30.52 0.05 -3.66
CA SER A 466 -29.63 -0.81 -4.43
C SER A 466 -28.86 -0.08 -5.54
N ASP A 467 -29.36 1.08 -5.99
CA ASP A 467 -28.79 1.87 -7.09
C ASP A 467 -27.96 3.08 -6.63
N ALA A 468 -27.56 3.11 -5.36
CA ALA A 468 -26.74 4.19 -4.81
C ALA A 468 -25.39 4.36 -5.55
N CYS A 469 -24.89 3.32 -6.20
CA CYS A 469 -23.68 3.38 -7.03
C CYS A 469 -23.85 4.25 -8.30
N CYS A 470 -25.09 4.45 -8.77
CA CYS A 470 -25.38 5.19 -10.01
C CYS A 470 -25.77 6.65 -9.80
N VAL A 471 -25.70 7.17 -8.59
CA VAL A 471 -26.03 8.58 -8.29
C VAL A 471 -24.98 9.51 -8.87
N SER A 472 -25.43 10.51 -9.63
CA SER A 472 -24.63 11.58 -10.20
C SER A 472 -24.78 12.90 -9.47
N GLY A 473 -25.92 13.13 -8.81
CA GLY A 473 -26.20 14.35 -8.08
C GLY A 473 -27.33 14.17 -7.07
N VAL A 474 -27.33 15.00 -6.05
CA VAL A 474 -28.46 15.12 -5.10
C VAL A 474 -28.74 16.59 -4.91
N SER A 475 -29.98 16.99 -5.12
CA SER A 475 -30.47 18.34 -4.86
C SER A 475 -31.70 18.33 -3.94
N VAL A 476 -31.85 19.38 -3.17
CA VAL A 476 -32.99 19.54 -2.26
C VAL A 476 -33.71 20.85 -2.61
N LYS A 477 -35.02 20.80 -2.76
CA LYS A 477 -35.86 21.97 -3.08
C LYS A 477 -36.88 22.20 -2.01
N SER A 478 -37.06 23.47 -1.63
CA SER A 478 -38.12 23.91 -0.75
C SER A 478 -39.49 23.74 -1.41
N GLN A 479 -40.55 23.91 -0.65
CA GLN A 479 -41.93 23.89 -1.15
C GLN A 479 -42.19 25.00 -2.19
N GLU A 480 -41.48 26.09 -2.10
CA GLU A 480 -41.52 27.21 -3.07
C GLU A 480 -40.70 26.96 -4.34
N GLY A 481 -39.92 25.85 -4.39
CA GLY A 481 -39.07 25.49 -5.53
C GLY A 481 -37.66 26.04 -5.46
N ASN A 482 -37.27 26.72 -4.36
CA ASN A 482 -35.91 27.22 -4.16
C ASN A 482 -34.97 26.05 -3.89
N GLU A 483 -33.76 26.08 -4.48
CA GLU A 483 -32.74 25.08 -4.25
C GLU A 483 -32.01 25.35 -2.92
N LEU A 484 -32.01 24.34 -2.04
CA LEU A 484 -31.37 24.41 -0.73
C LEU A 484 -29.94 23.87 -0.84
N PRO A 485 -28.96 24.48 -0.14
CA PRO A 485 -27.61 23.98 -0.10
C PRO A 485 -27.59 22.57 0.46
N ALA A 486 -27.08 21.60 -0.33
CA ALA A 486 -26.95 20.22 0.07
C ALA A 486 -25.62 19.66 -0.43
N SER A 487 -25.02 18.77 0.35
CA SER A 487 -23.86 17.98 -0.06
C SER A 487 -24.13 16.51 0.23
N TRP A 488 -23.47 15.64 -0.52
CA TRP A 488 -23.69 14.20 -0.38
C TRP A 488 -22.41 13.41 -0.59
N LYS A 489 -22.37 12.22 0.02
CA LYS A 489 -21.32 11.22 -0.23
C LYS A 489 -21.90 9.81 -0.13
N ARG A 490 -21.29 8.87 -0.84
CA ARG A 490 -21.63 7.46 -0.72
C ARG A 490 -20.84 6.86 0.44
N THR A 491 -21.54 6.32 1.45
CA THR A 491 -20.93 5.69 2.63
C THR A 491 -20.81 4.19 2.48
N LYS A 492 -21.78 3.55 1.81
CA LYS A 492 -21.77 2.11 1.50
C LYS A 492 -22.22 1.87 0.06
N VAL A 493 -22.19 0.63 -0.36
CA VAL A 493 -22.62 0.21 -1.71
C VAL A 493 -24.07 0.60 -2.00
N ASP A 494 -24.91 0.60 -0.98
CA ASP A 494 -26.37 0.82 -1.01
C ASP A 494 -26.84 2.03 -0.17
N GLU A 495 -25.91 2.86 0.33
CA GLU A 495 -26.24 3.96 1.24
C GLU A 495 -25.58 5.28 0.81
N LEU A 496 -26.39 6.35 0.81
CA LEU A 496 -25.94 7.73 0.66
C LEU A 496 -26.13 8.49 1.97
N GLU A 497 -25.18 9.30 2.33
CA GLU A 497 -25.27 10.32 3.38
C GLU A 497 -25.45 11.68 2.71
N VAL A 498 -26.52 12.36 3.03
CA VAL A 498 -26.87 13.67 2.47
C VAL A 498 -26.96 14.69 3.60
N HIS A 499 -26.18 15.75 3.50
CA HIS A 499 -26.19 16.88 4.42
C HIS A 499 -27.05 18.00 3.83
N VAL A 500 -28.10 18.43 4.54
CA VAL A 500 -29.03 19.45 4.10
C VAL A 500 -28.89 20.65 5.02
N GLN A 501 -28.73 21.85 4.48
CA GLN A 501 -28.70 23.11 5.23
C GLN A 501 -30.10 23.73 5.28
N LEU A 502 -30.64 23.87 6.49
CA LEU A 502 -32.01 24.35 6.75
C LEU A 502 -32.04 25.64 7.59
N GLN A 503 -30.96 26.46 7.54
CA GLN A 503 -30.79 27.61 8.44
C GLN A 503 -31.85 28.68 8.28
N ASP A 504 -32.30 28.95 7.06
CA ASP A 504 -33.25 30.01 6.74
C ASP A 504 -34.59 29.48 6.19
N GLU A 505 -34.83 28.17 6.31
CA GLU A 505 -36.04 27.55 5.78
C GLU A 505 -37.16 27.47 6.82
N PRO A 506 -38.40 27.67 6.44
CA PRO A 506 -39.54 27.39 7.29
C PRO A 506 -39.82 25.90 7.44
N ALA A 507 -40.46 25.50 8.54
CA ALA A 507 -40.94 24.13 8.69
C ALA A 507 -42.02 23.81 7.64
N GLY A 508 -41.88 22.66 6.97
CA GLY A 508 -42.80 22.29 5.91
C GLY A 508 -42.28 21.13 5.05
N TRP A 509 -42.79 21.03 3.84
CA TRP A 509 -42.38 20.00 2.90
C TRP A 509 -41.18 20.48 2.09
N VAL A 510 -40.19 19.59 1.93
CA VAL A 510 -39.09 19.74 0.99
C VAL A 510 -39.01 18.50 0.09
N SER A 511 -38.46 18.64 -1.11
CA SER A 511 -38.27 17.54 -2.05
C SER A 511 -36.80 17.29 -2.28
N LEU A 512 -36.36 16.09 -1.98
CA LEU A 512 -35.00 15.64 -2.32
C LEU A 512 -35.05 14.92 -3.65
N ALA A 513 -34.28 15.40 -4.61
CA ALA A 513 -34.14 14.80 -5.93
C ALA A 513 -32.77 14.09 -6.04
N VAL A 514 -32.79 12.81 -6.44
CA VAL A 514 -31.60 12.01 -6.66
C VAL A 514 -31.41 11.79 -8.15
N GLU A 515 -30.41 12.44 -8.71
CA GLU A 515 -30.02 12.32 -10.09
C GLU A 515 -29.11 11.11 -10.31
N LYS A 516 -29.21 10.49 -11.49
CA LYS A 516 -28.44 9.30 -11.84
C LYS A 516 -27.79 9.45 -13.20
N PHE A 517 -26.63 8.86 -13.35
CA PHE A 517 -25.89 8.85 -14.61
C PHE A 517 -26.75 8.31 -15.77
N GLY A 518 -26.90 9.09 -16.82
CA GLY A 518 -27.58 8.66 -18.04
C GLY A 518 -29.10 8.57 -17.98
N LEU A 519 -29.74 8.95 -16.88
CA LEU A 519 -31.18 9.13 -16.78
C LEU A 519 -31.55 10.61 -16.78
N HIS A 520 -32.63 10.97 -17.45
CA HIS A 520 -33.11 12.35 -17.51
C HIS A 520 -34.04 12.72 -16.34
N GLU A 521 -34.65 11.72 -15.73
CA GLU A 521 -35.57 11.94 -14.60
C GLU A 521 -34.87 11.58 -13.28
N ALA A 522 -34.90 12.54 -12.35
CA ALA A 522 -34.44 12.32 -10.98
C ALA A 522 -35.51 11.58 -10.15
N ASP A 523 -35.07 10.70 -9.26
CA ASP A 523 -35.98 10.11 -8.26
C ASP A 523 -36.30 11.15 -7.20
N SER A 524 -37.59 11.48 -7.00
CA SER A 524 -38.02 12.49 -6.04
C SER A 524 -38.50 11.83 -4.74
N ILE A 525 -37.98 12.32 -3.62
CA ILE A 525 -38.32 11.85 -2.27
C ILE A 525 -38.89 13.03 -1.48
N PRO A 526 -40.21 12.98 -1.13
CA PRO A 526 -40.80 14.01 -0.28
C PRO A 526 -40.30 13.84 1.16
N LEU A 527 -39.87 14.95 1.77
CA LEU A 527 -39.38 15.03 3.15
C LEU A 527 -40.14 16.12 3.90
N HIS A 528 -40.21 16.01 5.22
CA HIS A 528 -40.80 17.03 6.07
C HIS A 528 -39.77 17.60 7.03
N THR A 529 -39.71 18.93 7.14
CA THR A 529 -38.89 19.66 8.11
C THR A 529 -39.71 20.10 9.28
N TYR A 530 -39.10 20.12 10.46
CA TYR A 530 -39.80 20.41 11.73
C TYR A 530 -39.17 21.60 12.44
N ALA A 531 -39.97 22.39 13.13
CA ALA A 531 -39.50 23.57 13.86
C ALA A 531 -39.05 23.29 15.29
N GLU A 532 -39.36 22.11 15.85
CA GLU A 532 -39.13 21.79 17.26
C GLU A 532 -38.60 20.40 17.51
N ALA A 533 -37.97 20.21 18.68
CA ALA A 533 -37.61 18.90 19.18
C ALA A 533 -38.88 18.00 19.32
N GLY A 534 -38.68 16.71 19.24
CA GLY A 534 -39.77 15.76 19.36
C GLY A 534 -40.15 15.48 20.82
N ARG A 535 -40.74 14.31 20.99
CA ARG A 535 -41.23 13.84 22.31
C ARG A 535 -40.03 13.49 23.19
N LEU A 536 -40.08 13.88 24.47
CA LEU A 536 -39.20 13.46 25.56
C LEU A 536 -39.85 12.29 26.30
N ASP A 537 -39.26 11.12 26.28
CA ASP A 537 -39.84 9.92 26.91
C ASP A 537 -39.32 9.71 28.32
N ARG A 538 -37.99 9.53 28.50
CA ARG A 538 -37.39 9.26 29.82
C ARG A 538 -35.90 9.58 29.82
N PHE A 539 -35.42 10.10 30.92
CA PHE A 539 -34.00 10.15 31.26
C PHE A 539 -33.64 9.05 32.25
N SER A 540 -32.55 8.37 32.04
CA SER A 540 -32.02 7.34 32.95
C SER A 540 -30.53 7.53 33.18
N VAL A 541 -30.09 7.40 34.43
CA VAL A 541 -28.68 7.42 34.83
C VAL A 541 -28.47 6.35 35.88
N HIS A 542 -27.31 5.69 35.86
CA HIS A 542 -26.93 4.74 36.91
C HIS A 542 -26.31 5.52 38.08
N ALA A 543 -26.63 5.09 39.33
CA ALA A 543 -26.00 5.66 40.51
C ALA A 543 -24.48 5.52 40.45
N GLY A 544 -23.75 6.61 40.66
CA GLY A 544 -22.27 6.62 40.54
C GLY A 544 -21.69 6.84 39.16
N ASP A 545 -22.53 6.93 38.11
CA ASP A 545 -22.07 7.29 36.74
C ASP A 545 -22.11 8.81 36.55
N SER A 546 -21.19 9.29 35.71
CA SER A 546 -21.18 10.69 35.27
C SER A 546 -21.98 10.92 33.97
N GLU A 547 -22.52 9.88 33.37
CA GLU A 547 -23.29 9.93 32.13
C GLU A 547 -24.67 9.31 32.30
N GLY A 548 -25.68 9.92 31.65
CA GLY A 548 -27.02 9.40 31.55
C GLY A 548 -27.52 9.40 30.12
N VAL A 549 -28.67 8.76 29.87
CA VAL A 549 -29.31 8.63 28.57
C VAL A 549 -30.72 9.19 28.60
N LEU A 550 -30.97 10.16 27.72
CA LEU A 550 -32.32 10.69 27.43
C LEU A 550 -32.84 9.97 26.17
N ARG A 551 -34.06 9.44 26.27
CA ARG A 551 -34.77 8.81 25.16
C ARG A 551 -35.95 9.63 24.70
N GLY A 552 -36.22 9.62 23.38
CA GLY A 552 -37.33 10.37 22.80
C GLY A 552 -37.22 10.41 21.27
N THR A 553 -37.72 11.51 20.67
CA THR A 553 -37.59 11.78 19.24
C THR A 553 -37.10 13.20 19.04
N ARG A 554 -36.22 13.44 18.05
CA ARG A 554 -35.67 14.78 17.74
C ARG A 554 -34.96 15.40 18.93
N LEU A 555 -34.09 14.62 19.62
CA LEU A 555 -33.38 15.07 20.83
C LEU A 555 -32.17 15.97 20.53
N ASP A 556 -31.88 16.21 19.30
CA ASP A 556 -30.79 17.06 18.80
C ASP A 556 -30.99 18.56 19.15
N GLU A 557 -32.20 18.96 19.55
CA GLU A 557 -32.49 20.30 20.08
C GLU A 557 -32.22 20.43 21.58
N VAL A 558 -31.91 19.36 22.30
CA VAL A 558 -31.60 19.37 23.72
C VAL A 558 -30.18 19.87 23.97
N THR A 559 -30.03 20.88 24.84
CA THR A 559 -28.72 21.40 25.27
C THR A 559 -28.30 20.87 26.61
N SER A 560 -29.22 20.84 27.58
CA SER A 560 -28.92 20.37 28.92
C SER A 560 -30.17 19.81 29.63
N LEU A 561 -29.94 19.07 30.68
CA LEU A 561 -30.96 18.52 31.58
C LEU A 561 -30.54 18.78 33.02
N ASP A 562 -31.45 19.24 33.85
CA ASP A 562 -31.28 19.39 35.30
C ASP A 562 -32.09 18.32 36.04
N LEU A 563 -31.42 17.52 36.85
CA LEU A 563 -32.02 16.53 37.73
C LEU A 563 -31.61 16.82 39.18
N ASN A 564 -32.50 17.35 39.94
CA ASN A 564 -32.30 17.69 41.38
C ASN A 564 -31.09 18.63 41.61
N GLY A 565 -30.87 19.61 40.73
CA GLY A 565 -29.74 20.52 40.80
C GLY A 565 -28.41 19.98 40.20
N ILE A 566 -28.42 18.76 39.67
CA ILE A 566 -27.31 18.21 38.91
C ILE A 566 -27.57 18.44 37.42
N ARG A 567 -26.65 19.19 36.78
CA ARG A 567 -26.77 19.54 35.38
C ARG A 567 -26.00 18.56 34.51
N PHE A 568 -26.72 18.04 33.51
CA PHE A 568 -26.17 17.19 32.43
C PHE A 568 -26.19 17.99 31.12
N VAL A 569 -25.09 17.87 30.35
CA VAL A 569 -24.95 18.50 29.03
C VAL A 569 -25.01 17.46 27.95
N ALA A 570 -25.57 17.81 26.80
CA ALA A 570 -25.69 16.92 25.67
C ALA A 570 -24.30 16.57 25.06
N LEU A 571 -24.04 15.29 24.79
CA LEU A 571 -22.83 14.79 24.13
C LEU A 571 -23.13 14.43 22.67
N ASN A 572 -23.80 13.30 22.46
CA ASN A 572 -24.10 12.78 21.13
C ASN A 572 -25.47 12.11 21.07
N VAL A 573 -26.10 12.18 19.90
CA VAL A 573 -27.39 11.53 19.60
C VAL A 573 -27.14 10.29 18.76
N ALA A 574 -27.68 9.16 19.20
CA ALA A 574 -27.79 7.92 18.41
C ALA A 574 -29.27 7.73 18.01
N ARG A 575 -29.56 7.40 16.75
CA ARG A 575 -30.91 7.20 16.21
C ARG A 575 -31.09 5.74 15.79
N ALA A 576 -32.10 5.08 16.36
CA ALA A 576 -32.47 3.71 16.03
C ALA A 576 -33.99 3.50 16.15
N ASN A 577 -34.61 2.82 15.17
CA ASN A 577 -36.03 2.45 15.21
C ASN A 577 -36.99 3.62 15.50
N GLN A 578 -36.75 4.78 14.89
CA GLN A 578 -37.55 6.03 15.09
C GLN A 578 -37.43 6.63 16.49
N LEU A 579 -36.51 6.18 17.30
CA LEU A 579 -36.20 6.72 18.62
C LEU A 579 -34.80 7.28 18.64
N ASP A 580 -34.61 8.41 19.32
CA ASP A 580 -33.33 9.01 19.61
C ASP A 580 -32.89 8.61 21.02
N GLU A 581 -31.60 8.28 21.14
CA GLU A 581 -30.92 8.17 22.42
C GLU A 581 -29.84 9.26 22.48
N LEU A 582 -30.03 10.25 23.34
CA LEU A 582 -29.07 11.31 23.60
C LEU A 582 -28.25 10.95 24.85
N ARG A 583 -26.95 10.77 24.66
CA ARG A 583 -26.04 10.68 25.81
C ARG A 583 -25.77 12.06 26.37
N MET A 584 -25.80 12.17 27.68
CA MET A 584 -25.62 13.41 28.44
C MET A 584 -24.61 13.19 29.56
N ALA A 585 -23.63 14.09 29.73
CA ALA A 585 -22.66 14.03 30.80
C ALA A 585 -22.91 15.08 31.86
N MET A 586 -22.57 14.78 33.10
CA MET A 586 -22.58 15.78 34.18
C MET A 586 -21.60 16.91 33.89
N GLU A 587 -22.05 18.16 33.97
CA GLU A 587 -21.18 19.33 33.74
C GLU A 587 -20.05 19.41 34.80
N LYS A 588 -20.34 19.00 36.02
CA LYS A 588 -19.33 18.88 37.08
C LYS A 588 -19.46 17.50 37.69
N PRO A 589 -18.40 16.67 37.65
CA PRO A 589 -18.38 15.44 38.41
C PRO A 589 -18.52 15.80 39.90
N ALA A 590 -19.68 15.58 40.44
CA ALA A 590 -19.93 15.67 41.88
C ALA A 590 -19.92 14.23 42.43
N ASP A 591 -19.56 14.04 43.71
CA ASP A 591 -20.06 12.90 44.47
C ASP A 591 -21.59 13.00 44.39
N SER A 592 -22.13 12.39 43.33
CA SER A 592 -23.53 12.55 42.98
C SER A 592 -24.32 11.87 44.08
N GLY A 593 -25.02 12.65 44.89
CA GLY A 593 -25.99 12.14 45.84
C GLY A 593 -27.20 11.48 45.16
N LEU A 594 -27.04 10.97 43.94
CA LEU A 594 -28.04 10.21 43.19
C LEU A 594 -28.21 8.83 43.78
N GLN A 595 -29.27 8.62 44.55
CA GLN A 595 -29.60 7.34 45.18
C GLN A 595 -30.35 6.44 44.17
N ALA A 596 -29.88 5.20 44.02
CA ALA A 596 -30.53 4.18 43.19
C ALA A 596 -32.01 4.00 43.58
N GLY A 597 -32.89 3.85 42.60
CA GLY A 597 -34.34 3.71 42.79
C GLY A 597 -35.08 5.06 42.89
N THR A 598 -34.38 6.20 42.82
CA THR A 598 -35.04 7.52 42.76
C THR A 598 -35.74 7.70 41.43
N VAL A 599 -37.06 7.90 41.46
CA VAL A 599 -37.88 8.27 40.30
C VAL A 599 -38.40 9.69 40.52
N GLY A 600 -38.23 10.54 39.54
CA GLY A 600 -38.61 11.96 39.64
C GLY A 600 -38.82 12.61 38.27
N SER A 601 -38.89 13.93 38.25
CA SER A 601 -38.94 14.74 37.03
C SER A 601 -37.69 15.56 36.93
N ALA A 602 -37.06 15.51 35.73
CA ALA A 602 -35.96 16.38 35.36
C ALA A 602 -36.46 17.50 34.41
N SER A 603 -35.75 18.61 34.36
CA SER A 603 -36.01 19.71 33.44
C SER A 603 -35.00 19.70 32.29
N VAL A 604 -35.49 19.49 31.06
CA VAL A 604 -34.67 19.53 29.84
C VAL A 604 -34.71 20.96 29.30
N THR A 605 -33.55 21.51 28.99
CA THR A 605 -33.42 22.81 28.33
C THR A 605 -33.13 22.62 26.85
N LEU A 606 -33.93 23.21 25.98
CA LEU A 606 -33.73 23.20 24.53
C LEU A 606 -32.77 24.31 24.08
N LYS A 607 -32.32 24.25 22.83
CA LYS A 607 -31.46 25.29 22.19
C LYS A 607 -32.15 26.65 22.14
N ASP A 608 -33.50 26.68 22.07
CA ASP A 608 -34.30 27.90 22.08
C ASP A 608 -34.54 28.46 23.50
N GLY A 609 -33.97 27.82 24.53
CA GLY A 609 -34.07 28.25 25.92
C GLY A 609 -35.34 27.75 26.66
N ARG A 610 -36.25 27.03 26.00
CA ARG A 610 -37.44 26.46 26.68
C ARG A 610 -37.03 25.29 27.57
N GLY A 611 -37.66 25.24 28.73
CA GLY A 611 -37.55 24.12 29.67
C GLY A 611 -38.73 23.16 29.55
N LEU A 612 -38.52 21.89 29.38
CA LEU A 612 -39.53 20.83 29.27
C LEU A 612 -39.32 19.78 30.37
N PRO A 613 -40.38 19.33 31.09
CA PRO A 613 -40.23 18.27 32.06
C PRO A 613 -40.11 16.91 31.38
N VAL A 614 -39.27 16.02 31.96
CA VAL A 614 -39.15 14.63 31.53
C VAL A 614 -39.08 13.72 32.75
N ALA A 615 -39.66 12.52 32.65
CA ALA A 615 -39.53 11.51 33.68
C ALA A 615 -38.05 11.06 33.79
N ALA A 616 -37.50 11.03 34.98
CA ALA A 616 -36.14 10.65 35.25
C ALA A 616 -36.07 9.49 36.26
N GLU A 617 -35.14 8.56 36.03
CA GLU A 617 -34.93 7.38 36.85
C GLU A 617 -33.43 7.20 37.15
N VAL A 618 -33.08 7.07 38.40
CA VAL A 618 -31.75 6.68 38.83
C VAL A 618 -31.73 5.16 39.03
N ARG A 619 -31.06 4.45 38.15
CA ARG A 619 -30.95 3.00 38.19
C ARG A 619 -29.87 2.53 39.19
N ALA A 620 -29.88 1.23 39.49
CA ALA A 620 -28.80 0.62 40.25
C ALA A 620 -27.43 0.93 39.66
N PRO A 621 -26.36 0.99 40.51
CA PRO A 621 -25.00 1.16 39.98
C PRO A 621 -24.68 0.11 38.95
N ARG A 622 -23.86 0.47 37.95
CA ARG A 622 -23.35 -0.51 37.01
C ARG A 622 -22.32 -1.42 37.70
N PRO A 623 -22.30 -2.72 37.39
CA PRO A 623 -21.36 -3.61 38.00
C PRO A 623 -19.92 -3.19 37.66
N LYS A 624 -19.07 -3.09 38.70
CA LYS A 624 -17.68 -2.67 38.57
C LYS A 624 -16.75 -3.76 39.05
N VAL A 625 -15.90 -4.26 38.17
CA VAL A 625 -14.88 -5.25 38.47
C VAL A 625 -13.51 -4.71 38.05
N LEU A 626 -12.49 -5.08 38.81
CA LEU A 626 -11.11 -4.72 38.56
C LEU A 626 -10.29 -5.99 38.34
N LEU A 627 -9.44 -5.97 37.32
CA LEU A 627 -8.46 -7.03 37.10
C LEU A 627 -7.41 -7.00 38.21
N MET A 628 -7.23 -8.11 38.93
CA MET A 628 -6.25 -8.24 40.00
C MET A 628 -4.97 -8.91 39.52
N SER A 629 -5.12 -10.01 38.81
CA SER A 629 -4.00 -10.76 38.22
C SER A 629 -4.44 -11.56 37.02
N LYS A 630 -3.48 -11.93 36.23
CA LYS A 630 -3.68 -12.84 35.08
C LYS A 630 -2.49 -13.79 34.97
N SER A 631 -2.72 -14.97 34.44
CA SER A 631 -1.70 -15.98 34.13
C SER A 631 -2.09 -16.80 32.91
N VAL A 632 -1.11 -17.23 32.16
CA VAL A 632 -1.26 -18.05 30.96
C VAL A 632 -0.98 -19.51 31.36
N GLN A 633 -1.89 -20.40 31.01
CA GLN A 633 -1.69 -21.84 31.15
C GLN A 633 -1.66 -22.47 29.75
N LEU A 634 -0.51 -22.98 29.38
CA LEU A 634 -0.35 -23.71 28.12
C LEU A 634 -1.05 -25.07 28.22
N ASP A 635 -1.69 -25.49 27.14
CA ASP A 635 -2.23 -26.83 27.02
C ASP A 635 -1.06 -27.86 26.98
N PRO A 636 -1.00 -28.82 27.90
CA PRO A 636 0.09 -29.81 27.92
C PRO A 636 0.13 -30.70 26.66
N ASP A 637 -0.98 -30.83 25.94
CA ASP A 637 -1.12 -31.61 24.68
C ASP A 637 -0.92 -30.78 23.41
N ALA A 638 -0.82 -29.43 23.51
CA ALA A 638 -0.61 -28.57 22.38
C ALA A 638 0.86 -28.64 21.88
N PRO A 639 1.10 -28.50 20.57
CA PRO A 639 2.48 -28.39 20.06
C PRO A 639 3.16 -27.19 20.69
N ILE A 640 4.22 -27.44 21.47
CA ILE A 640 4.94 -26.42 22.22
C ILE A 640 5.54 -25.42 21.24
N SER A 641 5.03 -24.22 21.23
CA SER A 641 5.71 -23.12 20.55
C SER A 641 6.99 -22.76 21.32
N MET A 642 8.10 -22.71 20.60
CA MET A 642 9.39 -22.28 21.18
C MET A 642 9.49 -20.75 21.30
N VAL A 643 8.48 -20.01 20.85
CA VAL A 643 8.44 -18.54 20.93
C VAL A 643 8.13 -18.14 22.37
N ARG A 644 9.00 -17.31 22.92
CA ARG A 644 8.82 -16.68 24.23
C ARG A 644 8.36 -15.24 23.99
N LEU A 645 7.13 -14.99 24.38
CA LEU A 645 6.53 -13.66 24.27
C LEU A 645 7.25 -12.66 25.16
N GLY A 646 7.55 -11.50 24.59
CA GLY A 646 8.32 -10.44 25.25
C GLY A 646 7.47 -9.58 26.18
N ASN A 647 6.16 -9.53 25.93
CA ASN A 647 5.22 -8.74 26.72
C ASN A 647 4.38 -9.65 27.63
N PRO A 648 4.33 -9.41 28.95
CA PRO A 648 3.49 -10.18 29.88
C PRO A 648 1.98 -10.02 29.59
N ASP A 649 1.59 -9.03 28.79
CA ASP A 649 0.21 -8.80 28.38
C ASP A 649 -0.22 -9.62 27.16
N GLU A 650 0.71 -10.22 26.45
CA GLU A 650 0.41 -11.10 25.31
C GLU A 650 -0.11 -12.47 25.80
N GLN A 651 -1.22 -12.86 25.18
CA GLN A 651 -1.91 -14.12 25.42
C GLN A 651 -1.85 -14.96 24.14
N PRO A 652 -1.16 -16.12 24.15
CA PRO A 652 -1.25 -17.06 23.04
C PRO A 652 -2.69 -17.54 22.84
N GLN A 653 -3.14 -17.61 21.59
CA GLN A 653 -4.51 -18.03 21.27
C GLN A 653 -4.82 -19.48 21.67
N ASP A 654 -3.81 -20.34 21.63
CA ASP A 654 -3.88 -21.79 21.98
C ASP A 654 -3.60 -22.08 23.45
N ALA A 655 -3.54 -21.04 24.29
CA ALA A 655 -3.34 -21.17 25.73
C ALA A 655 -4.55 -20.65 26.52
N GLN A 656 -4.81 -21.22 27.67
CA GLN A 656 -5.88 -20.75 28.55
C GLN A 656 -5.40 -19.53 29.34
N LEU A 657 -6.22 -18.49 29.36
CA LEU A 657 -6.05 -17.30 30.20
C LEU A 657 -6.83 -17.48 31.49
N HIS A 658 -6.10 -17.59 32.57
CA HIS A 658 -6.65 -17.53 33.93
C HIS A 658 -6.50 -16.11 34.46
N PHE A 659 -7.58 -15.51 34.91
CA PHE A 659 -7.55 -14.15 35.43
C PHE A 659 -8.43 -14.00 36.64
N SER A 660 -7.94 -13.28 37.64
CA SER A 660 -8.70 -12.98 38.84
C SER A 660 -9.20 -11.54 38.78
N MET A 661 -10.42 -11.37 39.20
CA MET A 661 -11.12 -10.09 39.23
C MET A 661 -11.72 -9.86 40.62
N LYS A 662 -11.87 -8.61 41.01
CA LYS A 662 -12.48 -8.22 42.27
C LYS A 662 -13.59 -7.18 42.00
N ALA A 663 -14.77 -7.45 42.58
CA ALA A 663 -15.86 -6.46 42.59
C ALA A 663 -15.46 -5.24 43.43
N GLN A 664 -15.69 -4.04 42.93
CA GLN A 664 -15.34 -2.78 43.59
C GLN A 664 -16.26 -2.55 44.80
N GLU A 665 -15.69 -2.10 45.93
CA GLU A 665 -16.46 -1.78 47.10
C GLU A 665 -17.52 -0.70 46.87
N PRO A 666 -18.68 -0.84 47.48
CA PRO A 666 -19.14 -1.85 48.44
C PRO A 666 -19.78 -3.13 47.87
N GLU A 667 -19.75 -3.28 46.54
CA GLU A 667 -20.47 -4.33 45.82
C GLU A 667 -19.87 -5.72 46.00
N THR A 668 -20.72 -6.75 45.87
CA THR A 668 -20.34 -8.15 45.79
C THR A 668 -20.65 -8.67 44.39
N PHE A 669 -20.10 -9.79 44.00
CA PHE A 669 -20.37 -10.43 42.72
C PHE A 669 -21.49 -11.47 42.87
N PRO A 670 -22.71 -11.17 42.36
CA PRO A 670 -23.83 -12.11 42.41
C PRO A 670 -23.59 -13.34 41.55
N PRO A 671 -24.05 -14.52 41.89
CA PRO A 671 -23.84 -15.74 41.11
C PRO A 671 -24.41 -15.72 39.69
N ALA A 672 -25.42 -14.90 39.44
CA ALA A 672 -26.05 -14.71 38.12
C ALA A 672 -25.35 -13.67 37.25
N GLU A 673 -24.39 -12.95 37.80
CA GLU A 673 -23.59 -11.96 37.05
C GLU A 673 -22.59 -12.70 36.13
N LYS A 674 -22.33 -12.10 34.98
CA LYS A 674 -21.47 -12.65 33.95
C LYS A 674 -20.30 -11.70 33.70
N ILE A 675 -19.26 -12.25 33.09
CA ILE A 675 -18.17 -11.45 32.55
C ILE A 675 -18.21 -11.56 31.04
N GLU A 676 -18.38 -10.46 30.35
CA GLU A 676 -18.24 -10.37 28.91
C GLU A 676 -16.78 -10.09 28.57
N VAL A 677 -16.23 -10.88 27.64
CA VAL A 677 -14.91 -10.68 27.05
C VAL A 677 -15.10 -10.44 25.56
N ALA A 678 -14.44 -9.41 25.04
CA ALA A 678 -14.53 -9.05 23.61
C ALA A 678 -13.17 -8.60 23.07
N THR A 679 -13.00 -8.69 21.74
CA THR A 679 -11.93 -8.00 21.05
C THR A 679 -12.18 -6.49 21.05
N ALA A 680 -11.14 -5.68 20.92
CA ALA A 680 -11.26 -4.22 20.96
C ALA A 680 -12.21 -3.66 19.89
N ASP A 681 -12.26 -4.31 18.72
CA ASP A 681 -13.13 -3.99 17.57
C ASP A 681 -14.54 -4.58 17.67
N ASP A 682 -14.86 -5.28 18.75
CA ASP A 682 -16.14 -5.96 19.02
C ASP A 682 -16.52 -7.06 18.01
N SER A 683 -15.56 -7.54 17.18
CA SER A 683 -15.80 -8.60 16.19
C SER A 683 -16.08 -9.96 16.83
N PHE A 684 -15.48 -10.24 18.00
CA PHE A 684 -15.64 -11.47 18.74
C PHE A 684 -16.01 -11.17 20.18
N ARG A 685 -17.03 -11.89 20.69
CA ARG A 685 -17.52 -11.74 22.07
C ARG A 685 -17.86 -13.08 22.69
N VAL A 686 -17.66 -13.19 23.98
CA VAL A 686 -18.08 -14.34 24.80
C VAL A 686 -18.56 -13.88 26.15
N LEU A 687 -19.60 -14.53 26.67
CA LEU A 687 -20.09 -14.34 28.04
C LEU A 687 -19.63 -15.51 28.88
N LEU A 688 -18.80 -15.24 29.88
CA LEU A 688 -18.37 -16.22 30.86
C LEU A 688 -19.33 -16.21 32.07
N SER A 689 -19.69 -17.37 32.57
CA SER A 689 -20.61 -17.50 33.69
C SER A 689 -20.17 -18.58 34.67
N ILE A 690 -20.68 -18.51 35.89
CA ILE A 690 -20.48 -19.55 36.89
C ILE A 690 -21.21 -20.84 36.45
N ALA A 691 -22.35 -20.68 35.78
CA ALA A 691 -23.15 -21.82 35.34
C ALA A 691 -22.45 -22.66 34.27
N ASP A 692 -21.66 -22.03 33.37
CA ASP A 692 -20.88 -22.69 32.34
C ASP A 692 -19.52 -23.22 32.86
N GLY A 693 -19.19 -22.97 34.10
CA GLY A 693 -17.93 -23.40 34.73
C GLY A 693 -16.71 -22.55 34.34
N ASN A 694 -16.90 -21.45 33.59
CA ASN A 694 -15.82 -20.56 33.16
C ASN A 694 -15.48 -19.51 34.23
N LEU A 695 -16.37 -19.29 35.20
CA LEU A 695 -16.16 -18.45 36.36
C LEU A 695 -16.25 -19.27 37.64
N THR A 696 -15.39 -18.98 38.61
CA THR A 696 -15.40 -19.57 39.92
C THR A 696 -15.30 -18.49 41.01
N LEU A 697 -16.23 -18.47 41.96
CA LEU A 697 -16.22 -17.53 43.05
C LEU A 697 -15.24 -18.02 44.11
N GLN A 698 -14.22 -17.23 44.43
CA GLN A 698 -13.31 -17.53 45.56
C GLN A 698 -13.85 -17.02 46.88
N ASP A 699 -14.44 -15.84 46.87
CA ASP A 699 -15.16 -15.21 47.96
C ASP A 699 -16.29 -14.33 47.42
N ALA A 700 -17.02 -13.64 48.27
CA ALA A 700 -18.15 -12.81 47.85
C ALA A 700 -17.81 -11.72 46.83
N ARG A 701 -16.53 -11.42 46.62
CA ARG A 701 -16.07 -10.32 45.78
C ARG A 701 -15.00 -10.71 44.79
N THR A 702 -14.30 -11.82 44.97
CA THR A 702 -13.20 -12.26 44.17
C THR A 702 -13.62 -13.43 43.27
N ILE A 703 -13.42 -13.26 41.97
CA ILE A 703 -13.82 -14.20 40.94
C ILE A 703 -12.57 -14.60 40.15
N LEU A 704 -12.49 -15.90 39.90
CA LEU A 704 -11.57 -16.46 38.92
C LEU A 704 -12.29 -16.72 37.60
N GLY A 705 -11.76 -16.20 36.51
CA GLY A 705 -12.20 -16.47 35.13
C GLY A 705 -11.18 -17.34 34.41
N VAL A 706 -11.69 -18.25 33.59
CA VAL A 706 -10.93 -19.08 32.68
C VAL A 706 -11.45 -18.86 31.28
N LEU A 707 -10.61 -18.31 30.40
CA LEU A 707 -10.91 -18.09 28.99
C LEU A 707 -10.01 -19.01 28.16
N ASP A 708 -10.60 -19.84 27.32
CA ASP A 708 -9.93 -20.55 26.25
C ASP A 708 -10.22 -19.78 24.95
N PRO A 709 -9.28 -18.94 24.46
CA PRO A 709 -9.56 -18.05 23.35
C PRO A 709 -9.90 -18.79 22.05
N LEU A 710 -9.19 -19.88 21.78
CA LEU A 710 -9.42 -20.67 20.56
C LEU A 710 -10.83 -21.29 20.54
N ARG A 711 -11.30 -21.79 21.67
CA ARG A 711 -12.62 -22.41 21.81
C ARG A 711 -13.75 -21.38 21.83
N HIS A 712 -13.57 -20.25 22.51
CA HIS A 712 -14.64 -19.29 22.77
C HIS A 712 -14.73 -18.17 21.73
N LEU A 713 -13.59 -17.73 21.16
CA LEU A 713 -13.54 -16.66 20.17
C LEU A 713 -13.20 -17.17 18.77
N GLY A 714 -12.66 -18.40 18.66
CA GLY A 714 -12.34 -19.05 17.39
C GLY A 714 -10.94 -18.69 16.86
N PRO A 715 -10.50 -19.39 15.79
CA PRO A 715 -9.11 -19.31 15.29
C PRO A 715 -8.76 -17.99 14.59
N SER A 716 -9.75 -17.15 14.31
CA SER A 716 -9.54 -15.86 13.64
C SER A 716 -9.43 -14.67 14.61
N ALA A 717 -9.69 -14.88 15.90
CA ALA A 717 -9.62 -13.82 16.89
C ALA A 717 -8.16 -13.47 17.24
N PHE A 718 -7.82 -12.20 17.25
CA PHE A 718 -6.51 -11.68 17.68
C PHE A 718 -6.63 -10.19 18.07
N GLY A 719 -5.58 -9.64 18.67
CA GLY A 719 -5.50 -8.25 19.09
C GLY A 719 -5.96 -8.02 20.54
N ALA A 720 -6.12 -6.76 20.91
CA ALA A 720 -6.45 -6.39 22.28
C ALA A 720 -7.81 -6.95 22.75
N LEU A 721 -7.82 -7.62 23.89
CA LEU A 721 -9.00 -8.11 24.59
C LEU A 721 -9.39 -7.12 25.68
N LYS A 722 -10.69 -6.92 25.83
CA LYS A 722 -11.32 -6.15 26.90
C LYS A 722 -12.38 -7.00 27.60
N PHE A 723 -12.66 -6.69 28.87
CA PHE A 723 -13.70 -7.38 29.62
C PHE A 723 -14.53 -6.40 30.42
N ARG A 724 -15.75 -6.80 30.75
CA ARG A 724 -16.66 -6.07 31.65
C ARG A 724 -17.58 -7.03 32.41
N ALA A 725 -18.10 -6.58 33.51
CA ALA A 725 -19.15 -7.31 34.19
C ALA A 725 -20.51 -6.98 33.54
N VAL A 726 -21.42 -7.95 33.53
CA VAL A 726 -22.80 -7.83 33.05
C VAL A 726 -23.72 -8.41 34.10
N SER A 727 -24.57 -7.56 34.68
CA SER A 727 -25.54 -7.97 35.68
C SER A 727 -26.59 -8.91 35.11
N ALA A 728 -27.34 -9.60 36.00
CA ALA A 728 -28.39 -10.53 35.61
C ALA A 728 -29.53 -9.89 34.79
N ASP A 729 -29.77 -8.58 34.97
CA ASP A 729 -30.76 -7.79 34.22
C ASP A 729 -30.21 -7.27 32.87
N GLY A 730 -28.95 -7.60 32.52
CA GLY A 730 -28.29 -7.16 31.30
C GLY A 730 -27.62 -5.80 31.41
N THR A 731 -27.54 -5.20 32.61
CA THR A 731 -26.81 -3.94 32.81
C THR A 731 -25.30 -4.19 32.65
N GLU A 732 -24.69 -3.46 31.75
CA GLU A 732 -23.29 -3.59 31.36
C GLU A 732 -22.39 -2.63 32.14
N GLY A 733 -21.31 -3.15 32.70
CA GLY A 733 -20.25 -2.37 33.32
C GLY A 733 -19.30 -1.71 32.27
N ASP A 734 -18.30 -1.02 32.80
CA ASP A 734 -17.31 -0.37 31.94
C ASP A 734 -16.26 -1.39 31.45
N TRP A 735 -15.84 -1.22 30.21
CA TRP A 735 -14.80 -2.02 29.63
C TRP A 735 -13.43 -1.79 30.32
N GLN A 736 -12.74 -2.86 30.63
CA GLN A 736 -11.39 -2.88 31.17
C GLN A 736 -10.48 -3.67 30.21
N PRO A 737 -9.21 -3.28 30.05
CA PRO A 737 -8.27 -4.05 29.27
C PRO A 737 -7.99 -5.39 29.96
N LEU A 738 -7.86 -6.47 29.20
CA LEU A 738 -7.58 -7.82 29.70
C LEU A 738 -6.19 -8.32 29.29
N ALA A 739 -5.97 -8.50 28.00
CA ALA A 739 -4.74 -9.04 27.43
C ALA A 739 -4.65 -8.66 25.95
N ASN A 740 -3.52 -8.93 25.31
CA ASN A 740 -3.36 -8.86 23.86
C ASN A 740 -3.29 -10.27 23.28
N LEU A 741 -4.31 -10.69 22.57
CA LEU A 741 -4.42 -12.02 21.99
C LEU A 741 -3.56 -12.14 20.74
N VAL A 742 -2.61 -13.07 20.74
CA VAL A 742 -1.71 -13.28 19.62
C VAL A 742 -1.74 -14.73 19.13
N ARG A 743 -1.66 -14.92 17.84
CA ARG A 743 -1.51 -16.24 17.20
C ARG A 743 -0.03 -16.53 17.04
N VAL A 744 0.42 -17.61 17.62
CA VAL A 744 1.84 -17.96 17.66
C VAL A 744 2.15 -19.06 16.65
N PRO A 745 3.18 -18.91 15.81
CA PRO A 745 3.63 -19.96 14.91
C PRO A 745 4.34 -21.08 15.67
N VAL A 746 4.31 -22.30 15.15
CA VAL A 746 5.12 -23.40 15.68
C VAL A 746 6.46 -23.41 14.96
N LEU A 747 7.50 -22.93 15.62
CA LEU A 747 8.86 -22.90 15.09
C LEU A 747 9.59 -24.17 15.55
N LYS A 748 10.22 -24.91 14.62
CA LYS A 748 10.80 -26.23 14.88
C LYS A 748 12.30 -26.21 14.97
N GLU A 749 12.98 -25.72 13.95
CA GLU A 749 14.43 -25.74 13.83
C GLU A 749 14.93 -24.68 12.86
N VAL A 750 16.18 -24.33 12.95
CA VAL A 750 16.92 -23.64 11.90
C VAL A 750 17.79 -24.67 11.17
N ARG A 751 17.53 -24.88 9.89
CA ARG A 751 18.27 -25.80 9.04
C ARG A 751 19.26 -25.03 8.20
N CYS A 752 20.55 -25.31 8.36
CA CYS A 752 21.61 -24.69 7.61
C CYS A 752 22.29 -25.70 6.70
N VAL A 753 22.61 -25.31 5.46
CA VAL A 753 23.34 -26.16 4.50
C VAL A 753 24.70 -25.55 4.28
N ASN A 754 25.75 -26.37 4.41
CA ASN A 754 27.12 -25.98 4.10
C ASN A 754 27.35 -26.12 2.57
N LEU A 755 26.90 -25.11 1.83
CA LEU A 755 27.34 -24.86 0.45
C LEU A 755 28.53 -23.89 0.48
N PRO A 756 29.15 -23.49 -0.65
CA PRO A 756 30.23 -22.50 -0.63
C PRO A 756 29.92 -21.24 0.20
N GLN A 757 28.64 -20.96 0.42
CA GLN A 757 28.12 -20.01 1.42
C GLN A 757 27.02 -20.69 2.25
N LYS A 758 27.13 -20.59 3.58
CA LYS A 758 26.18 -21.17 4.51
C LYS A 758 24.83 -20.48 4.35
N GLN A 759 23.81 -21.24 3.92
CA GLN A 759 22.43 -20.77 3.80
C GLN A 759 21.61 -21.43 4.90
N CYS A 760 20.78 -20.65 5.57
CA CYS A 760 19.90 -21.13 6.65
C CYS A 760 18.44 -20.85 6.28
N VAL A 761 17.57 -21.74 6.75
CA VAL A 761 16.13 -21.59 6.65
C VAL A 761 15.50 -21.86 8.03
N LEU A 762 14.58 -21.04 8.42
CA LEU A 762 13.70 -21.28 9.57
C LEU A 762 12.59 -22.21 9.15
N VAL A 763 12.45 -23.35 9.83
CA VAL A 763 11.42 -24.37 9.53
C VAL A 763 10.34 -24.33 10.62
N GLY A 764 9.10 -24.31 10.19
CA GLY A 764 7.96 -24.26 11.12
C GLY A 764 6.61 -24.40 10.43
N GLU A 765 5.55 -24.25 11.23
CA GLU A 765 4.17 -24.24 10.77
C GLU A 765 3.57 -22.86 11.03
N LYS A 766 2.65 -22.44 10.19
CA LYS A 766 1.98 -21.13 10.25
C LYS A 766 2.96 -19.95 10.26
N LEU A 767 4.04 -20.05 9.48
CA LEU A 767 5.07 -18.98 9.40
C LEU A 767 4.50 -17.64 8.91
N PHE A 768 3.34 -17.66 8.28
CA PHE A 768 2.60 -16.44 7.88
C PHE A 768 2.16 -15.57 9.06
N LEU A 769 2.18 -16.10 10.29
CA LEU A 769 1.90 -15.34 11.51
C LEU A 769 3.07 -14.45 11.96
N LEU A 770 4.26 -14.68 11.40
CA LEU A 770 5.40 -13.80 11.61
C LEU A 770 5.27 -12.56 10.70
N ASP A 771 5.59 -11.39 11.26
CA ASP A 771 5.86 -10.17 10.53
C ASP A 771 7.31 -10.17 10.05
N SER A 772 8.23 -10.38 10.98
CA SER A 772 9.66 -10.36 10.69
C SER A 772 10.47 -11.22 11.65
N VAL A 773 11.65 -11.66 11.19
CA VAL A 773 12.62 -12.46 11.96
C VAL A 773 13.97 -11.76 11.91
N SER A 774 14.64 -11.63 13.04
CA SER A 774 15.96 -11.02 13.15
C SER A 774 16.94 -11.87 13.94
N MET A 775 18.22 -11.66 13.69
CA MET A 775 19.34 -12.23 14.44
C MET A 775 19.73 -11.33 15.62
N ASP A 776 19.27 -10.10 15.64
CA ASP A 776 19.62 -9.06 16.60
C ASP A 776 18.32 -8.45 17.20
N ALA A 777 18.35 -8.15 18.51
CA ALA A 777 17.18 -7.61 19.22
C ALA A 777 16.72 -6.24 18.72
N ASP A 778 17.61 -5.47 18.12
CA ASP A 778 17.33 -4.16 17.52
C ASP A 778 16.78 -4.25 16.09
N PHE A 779 16.59 -5.46 15.54
CA PHE A 779 16.11 -5.72 14.18
C PHE A 779 16.96 -5.08 13.07
N SER A 780 18.23 -4.84 13.32
CA SER A 780 19.17 -4.25 12.34
C SER A 780 19.40 -5.14 11.11
N SER A 781 19.19 -6.44 11.22
CA SER A 781 19.30 -7.44 10.14
C SER A 781 18.08 -8.35 10.09
N SER A 782 16.89 -7.77 9.86
CA SER A 782 15.63 -8.51 9.83
C SER A 782 15.26 -9.02 8.44
N VAL A 783 14.53 -10.13 8.41
CA VAL A 783 13.84 -10.68 7.23
C VAL A 783 12.35 -10.53 7.45
N THR A 784 11.70 -9.77 6.59
CA THR A 784 10.25 -9.63 6.61
C THR A 784 9.59 -10.81 5.92
N VAL A 785 8.53 -11.35 6.52
CA VAL A 785 7.72 -12.41 5.91
C VAL A 785 6.70 -11.78 4.97
N PRO A 786 6.72 -12.11 3.66
CA PRO A 786 5.79 -11.52 2.70
C PRO A 786 4.33 -11.81 3.04
N ASP A 787 3.43 -10.91 2.63
CA ASP A 787 2.00 -11.16 2.72
C ASP A 787 1.60 -12.36 1.87
N GLY A 788 0.71 -13.19 2.41
CA GLY A 788 0.29 -14.43 1.75
C GLY A 788 1.34 -15.55 1.75
N PHE A 789 2.38 -15.47 2.58
CA PHE A 789 3.38 -16.52 2.70
C PHE A 789 2.75 -17.82 3.20
N MET A 790 2.83 -18.90 2.39
CA MET A 790 2.28 -20.23 2.72
C MET A 790 3.36 -21.29 2.91
N GLY A 791 4.63 -20.90 2.89
CA GLY A 791 5.75 -21.83 3.00
C GLY A 791 5.93 -22.37 4.43
N ALA A 792 6.42 -23.63 4.55
CA ALA A 792 6.85 -24.21 5.82
C ALA A 792 8.33 -23.89 6.15
N SER A 793 9.02 -23.14 5.31
CA SER A 793 10.42 -22.74 5.52
C SER A 793 10.65 -21.33 5.00
N LEU A 794 11.29 -20.50 5.81
CA LEU A 794 11.64 -19.11 5.51
C LEU A 794 13.16 -18.96 5.42
N PRO A 795 13.73 -18.47 4.33
CA PRO A 795 15.17 -18.15 4.27
C PRO A 795 15.52 -17.06 5.29
N ILE A 796 16.56 -17.33 6.08
CA ILE A 796 17.06 -16.38 7.09
C ILE A 796 18.59 -16.26 7.00
N PRO A 797 19.18 -15.14 7.44
CA PRO A 797 20.62 -15.04 7.60
C PRO A 797 21.17 -16.11 8.56
N VAL A 798 22.46 -16.37 8.49
CA VAL A 798 23.10 -17.35 9.39
C VAL A 798 23.00 -16.85 10.83
N PRO A 799 22.38 -17.62 11.73
CA PRO A 799 22.27 -17.21 13.13
C PRO A 799 23.63 -17.00 13.79
N LYS A 800 23.77 -15.92 14.54
CA LYS A 800 24.97 -15.62 15.36
C LYS A 800 25.01 -16.43 16.66
N GLY A 801 23.87 -16.98 17.06
CA GLY A 801 23.64 -17.72 18.30
C GLY A 801 22.52 -18.75 18.14
N LYS A 802 21.99 -19.22 19.29
CA LYS A 802 20.81 -20.11 19.34
C LYS A 802 19.50 -19.33 19.49
N GLU A 803 19.56 -18.04 19.76
CA GLU A 803 18.43 -17.17 20.00
C GLU A 803 18.15 -16.36 18.74
N LEU A 804 16.87 -16.31 18.35
CA LEU A 804 16.33 -15.50 17.28
C LEU A 804 15.28 -14.55 17.86
N TYR A 805 15.13 -13.41 17.22
CA TYR A 805 14.13 -12.41 17.58
C TYR A 805 13.06 -12.39 16.48
N VAL A 806 11.82 -12.43 16.90
CA VAL A 806 10.67 -12.46 15.98
C VAL A 806 9.67 -11.37 16.34
N ARG A 807 8.95 -10.90 15.36
CA ARG A 807 7.76 -10.08 15.56
C ARG A 807 6.57 -10.82 15.00
N LEU A 808 5.48 -10.83 15.73
CA LEU A 808 4.24 -11.41 15.30
C LEU A 808 3.44 -10.39 14.49
N ARG A 809 2.71 -10.83 13.46
CA ARG A 809 1.81 -9.94 12.70
C ARG A 809 0.68 -9.37 13.56
N ASP A 810 0.26 -10.11 14.57
CA ASP A 810 -0.81 -9.71 15.47
C ASP A 810 -0.35 -8.63 16.47
N ASP A 811 0.97 -8.53 16.72
CA ASP A 811 1.60 -7.42 17.48
C ASP A 811 3.01 -7.10 16.95
N PRO A 812 3.14 -6.38 15.84
CA PRO A 812 4.44 -6.10 15.24
C PRO A 812 5.28 -5.09 16.02
N SER A 813 4.71 -4.47 17.06
CA SER A 813 5.43 -3.52 17.92
C SER A 813 6.32 -4.22 18.95
N MET A 814 6.01 -5.49 19.28
CA MET A 814 6.71 -6.26 20.28
C MET A 814 7.80 -7.15 19.65
N VAL A 815 8.80 -7.43 20.43
CA VAL A 815 9.91 -8.31 20.07
C VAL A 815 9.88 -9.54 20.95
N ASP A 816 9.64 -10.67 20.32
CA ASP A 816 9.62 -11.98 20.97
C ASP A 816 10.92 -12.72 20.73
N THR A 817 11.23 -13.67 21.56
CA THR A 817 12.45 -14.47 21.44
C THR A 817 12.14 -15.93 21.22
N VAL A 818 13.03 -16.61 20.49
CA VAL A 818 12.92 -18.05 20.29
C VAL A 818 14.30 -18.71 20.29
N VAL A 819 14.39 -19.83 21.01
CA VAL A 819 15.61 -20.65 21.03
C VAL A 819 15.34 -21.93 20.27
N LEU A 820 15.98 -22.07 19.10
CA LEU A 820 15.78 -23.22 18.22
C LEU A 820 17.06 -24.04 18.05
N PRO A 821 16.92 -25.35 17.83
CA PRO A 821 18.06 -26.17 17.42
C PRO A 821 18.52 -25.75 16.02
N VAL A 822 19.82 -25.56 15.86
CA VAL A 822 20.44 -25.30 14.54
C VAL A 822 20.95 -26.64 14.01
N VAL A 823 20.29 -27.15 12.98
CA VAL A 823 20.65 -28.42 12.33
C VAL A 823 21.47 -28.13 11.08
N THR A 824 22.70 -28.64 11.02
CA THR A 824 23.54 -28.50 9.84
C THR A 824 23.43 -29.77 8.99
N ALA A 825 22.79 -29.66 7.83
CA ALA A 825 22.76 -30.77 6.87
C ALA A 825 24.06 -30.80 6.07
N GLN A 826 24.68 -31.95 5.99
CA GLN A 826 25.74 -32.18 5.02
C GLN A 826 25.13 -32.27 3.60
N PRO A 827 25.77 -31.69 2.57
CA PRO A 827 25.30 -31.88 1.19
C PRO A 827 25.25 -33.39 0.91
N PRO A 828 24.27 -33.87 0.13
CA PRO A 828 24.24 -35.27 -0.27
C PRO A 828 25.55 -35.58 -0.99
N THR A 829 26.31 -36.50 -0.44
CA THR A 829 27.51 -37.08 -1.09
C THR A 829 27.04 -37.62 -2.44
N SER A 830 27.54 -37.05 -3.53
CA SER A 830 27.31 -37.56 -4.87
C SER A 830 27.77 -39.03 -4.89
N ALA A 831 26.79 -39.92 -4.97
CA ALA A 831 27.06 -41.31 -5.23
C ALA A 831 27.71 -41.39 -6.62
N THR A 832 29.02 -41.62 -6.65
CA THR A 832 29.75 -42.01 -7.83
C THR A 832 29.14 -43.31 -8.33
N ALA A 833 28.36 -43.19 -9.41
CA ALA A 833 27.95 -44.36 -10.19
C ALA A 833 29.20 -45.03 -10.77
N ARG A 834 29.43 -46.25 -10.34
CA ARG A 834 30.26 -47.22 -11.10
C ARG A 834 29.40 -47.86 -12.21
#